data_e7ddb51ec101caa4f54e6b0bf67001b9
#
_entry.id   e7ddb51ec101caa4f54e6b0bf67001b9
#
_cell.length_a   1.000
_cell.length_b   1.000
_cell.length_c   1.000
_cell.angle_alpha   90.00
_cell.angle_beta   90.00
_cell.angle_gamma   90.00
#
_symmetry.space_group_name_H-M   'P 1'
#
loop_
_entity.id
_entity.type
_entity.pdbx_description
1 polymer ?
#
loop_
_entity_poly.entity_id
_entity_poly.type
_entity_poly.pdbx_seq_one_letter_code
_entity_poly.pdbx_strand_id
1 'polypeptide(L)'
;MNDLRFAFRQFVRQPVFTIVAILALALGIGVNTAIFSVTNAVLLRALPYKNPDRIVAIDKVQTAEGIGGLIAGAYFDFREQSTAFQSFAAYGEDEYILTGAGEPERMLCAEVSPSLFSLLGIEPSLGRAFRPEEEKPGRDQVVVVSESFWQQRAGADPNFIGKTITLNDRAYTVVGIMPAQFQFPKKFEIWKPLALDPVKERHGQQFTLIQLIGRLKPGVTTAQAETELNTVWQRSKIEGPDERGTTRIQVRPLHEELVKDVRLAILVLLGAVGFVLLIACANVANLMLARAAARRREFAIRAAVGAGRGRLVRQLLTESVLLSLLGGALGLLFAVWGVDVIVSSIPAEVAGTIYGLGHIAIDRGVLLFTAGASVATGILFGLAPAISSSKLDLKTSLQSTATTSSARSGLRGTFVVLQIALTLVLLVGAGLMTRSFVRLLQVKLGFEPQHVLTVRVELPRSRYSKGPQRTQFFQQLLERLQDTPGVEAAGAISQLPLSGYSMIGRFPIEGESPTTPEEKHVPIPIGVVTPGYFAAMKIPLLQGRVFNAADRDGRPDVGLVNEAFARKYWPNENPIGKKIGAGCEKTLCRSVVGVVGDVRHEGLAQEPQPEVYTPHLQFPLNSMSLILRTDGDSMRFVSAVRLAVRELDKDQPIALVQTLEEHVSASILQPRLITTLLGIFAGLALLLAAVGVYAMMSYTIARRTGEIGIR
;
A
#
# COMPACT_ATOMS: atom_id res chain seq x y z
N MET A 1 2.26 -17.26 -46.81
CA MET A 1 2.15 -18.66 -46.31
C MET A 1 3.47 -19.43 -46.37
N ASN A 2 4.35 -19.25 -47.38
CA ASN A 2 5.61 -19.99 -47.45
C ASN A 2 6.62 -19.67 -46.36
N ASP A 3 6.72 -18.39 -45.91
CA ASP A 3 7.68 -17.98 -44.89
C ASP A 3 7.34 -18.57 -43.49
N LEU A 4 6.05 -18.71 -43.14
CA LEU A 4 5.58 -19.32 -41.91
C LEU A 4 5.88 -20.84 -41.85
N ARG A 5 5.57 -21.57 -42.94
CA ARG A 5 5.88 -23.00 -43.04
C ARG A 5 7.40 -23.27 -42.97
N PHE A 6 8.16 -22.36 -43.58
CA PHE A 6 9.63 -22.45 -43.53
C PHE A 6 10.16 -22.23 -42.11
N ALA A 7 9.69 -21.21 -41.41
CA ALA A 7 10.07 -20.91 -40.04
C ALA A 7 9.77 -22.11 -39.11
N PHE A 8 8.57 -22.68 -39.20
CA PHE A 8 8.18 -23.84 -38.39
C PHE A 8 9.06 -25.07 -38.63
N ARG A 9 9.33 -25.42 -39.92
CA ARG A 9 10.28 -26.53 -40.23
C ARG A 9 11.67 -26.29 -39.67
N GLN A 10 12.10 -25.03 -39.60
CA GLN A 10 13.40 -24.66 -39.11
C GLN A 10 13.47 -24.76 -37.56
N PHE A 11 12.38 -24.50 -36.85
CA PHE A 11 12.29 -24.68 -35.40
C PHE A 11 12.40 -26.17 -35.01
N VAL A 12 11.73 -27.03 -35.75
CA VAL A 12 11.81 -28.51 -35.53
C VAL A 12 13.19 -29.08 -35.85
N ARG A 13 13.91 -28.52 -36.82
CA ARG A 13 15.26 -28.97 -37.17
C ARG A 13 16.35 -28.59 -36.16
N GLN A 14 16.10 -27.60 -35.29
CA GLN A 14 17.07 -27.15 -34.29
C GLN A 14 16.38 -26.98 -32.93
N PRO A 15 15.99 -28.09 -32.28
CA PRO A 15 15.10 -28.02 -31.09
C PRO A 15 15.77 -27.34 -29.90
N VAL A 16 17.05 -27.59 -29.64
CA VAL A 16 17.77 -27.00 -28.50
C VAL A 16 17.80 -25.47 -28.60
N PHE A 17 18.13 -24.92 -29.75
CA PHE A 17 18.11 -23.48 -30.00
C PHE A 17 16.69 -22.90 -29.77
N THR A 18 15.68 -23.55 -30.34
CA THR A 18 14.30 -23.11 -30.29
C THR A 18 13.77 -23.10 -28.85
N ILE A 19 14.03 -24.16 -28.08
CA ILE A 19 13.60 -24.27 -26.68
C ILE A 19 14.29 -23.21 -25.83
N VAL A 20 15.60 -23.04 -25.94
CA VAL A 20 16.33 -22.03 -25.16
C VAL A 20 15.84 -20.62 -25.48
N ALA A 21 15.61 -20.30 -26.76
CA ALA A 21 15.12 -19.00 -27.17
C ALA A 21 13.66 -18.75 -26.67
N ILE A 22 12.76 -19.74 -26.81
CA ILE A 22 11.38 -19.66 -26.32
C ILE A 22 11.36 -19.52 -24.79
N LEU A 23 12.16 -20.29 -24.04
CA LEU A 23 12.21 -20.20 -22.59
C LEU A 23 12.76 -18.85 -22.12
N ALA A 24 13.82 -18.34 -22.74
CA ALA A 24 14.34 -17.01 -22.40
C ALA A 24 13.30 -15.89 -22.64
N LEU A 25 12.60 -15.95 -23.77
CA LEU A 25 11.52 -15.01 -24.09
C LEU A 25 10.30 -15.20 -23.17
N ALA A 26 9.93 -16.45 -22.88
CA ALA A 26 8.82 -16.75 -21.98
C ALA A 26 9.06 -16.21 -20.57
N LEU A 27 10.26 -16.37 -20.03
CA LEU A 27 10.64 -15.78 -18.74
C LEU A 27 10.62 -14.25 -18.80
N GLY A 28 11.28 -13.66 -19.80
CA GLY A 28 11.32 -12.19 -19.95
C GLY A 28 9.94 -11.57 -20.15
N ILE A 29 9.12 -12.09 -21.07
CA ILE A 29 7.78 -11.58 -21.37
C ILE A 29 6.81 -11.92 -20.22
N GLY A 30 6.88 -13.13 -19.64
CA GLY A 30 5.98 -13.61 -18.62
C GLY A 30 6.07 -12.78 -17.33
N VAL A 31 7.30 -12.52 -16.86
CA VAL A 31 7.51 -11.67 -15.67
C VAL A 31 7.05 -10.23 -15.93
N ASN A 32 7.32 -9.69 -17.14
CA ASN A 32 6.80 -8.38 -17.53
C ASN A 32 5.27 -8.35 -17.57
N THR A 33 4.64 -9.39 -18.10
CA THR A 33 3.17 -9.51 -18.14
C THR A 33 2.58 -9.58 -16.73
N ALA A 34 3.18 -10.34 -15.81
CA ALA A 34 2.73 -10.44 -14.42
C ALA A 34 2.80 -9.07 -13.69
N ILE A 35 3.94 -8.38 -13.77
CA ILE A 35 4.08 -7.05 -13.15
C ILE A 35 3.23 -6.00 -13.87
N PHE A 36 3.09 -6.09 -15.19
CA PHE A 36 2.18 -5.20 -15.92
C PHE A 36 0.72 -5.44 -15.52
N SER A 37 0.30 -6.67 -15.20
CA SER A 37 -1.05 -6.94 -14.68
C SER A 37 -1.31 -6.19 -13.39
N VAL A 38 -0.34 -6.18 -12.46
CA VAL A 38 -0.40 -5.39 -11.22
C VAL A 38 -0.43 -3.88 -11.54
N THR A 39 0.47 -3.43 -12.41
CA THR A 39 0.56 -2.02 -12.85
C THR A 39 -0.75 -1.57 -13.49
N ASN A 40 -1.33 -2.38 -14.36
CA ASN A 40 -2.59 -2.09 -15.03
C ASN A 40 -3.75 -1.99 -14.04
N ALA A 41 -3.86 -2.95 -13.11
CA ALA A 41 -4.94 -2.98 -12.13
C ALA A 41 -4.87 -1.81 -11.13
N VAL A 42 -3.67 -1.39 -10.72
CA VAL A 42 -3.46 -0.38 -9.68
C VAL A 42 -3.24 1.02 -10.26
N LEU A 43 -2.38 1.17 -11.31
CA LEU A 43 -1.95 2.49 -11.79
C LEU A 43 -2.62 2.97 -13.07
N LEU A 44 -3.04 2.06 -13.97
CA LEU A 44 -3.49 2.46 -15.30
C LEU A 44 -5.00 2.35 -15.48
N ARG A 45 -5.64 1.44 -14.77
CA ARG A 45 -7.08 1.23 -14.91
C ARG A 45 -7.83 2.41 -14.31
N ALA A 46 -8.65 3.07 -15.14
CA ALA A 46 -9.51 4.15 -14.67
C ALA A 46 -10.44 3.66 -13.55
N LEU A 47 -10.69 4.53 -12.57
CA LEU A 47 -11.66 4.25 -11.53
C LEU A 47 -13.03 3.94 -12.15
N PRO A 48 -13.79 2.95 -11.64
CA PRO A 48 -15.08 2.54 -12.22
C PRO A 48 -16.20 3.52 -11.89
N TYR A 49 -15.89 4.82 -11.84
CA TYR A 49 -16.80 5.91 -11.49
C TYR A 49 -17.12 6.78 -12.69
N LYS A 50 -18.25 7.47 -12.63
CA LYS A 50 -18.65 8.38 -13.72
C LYS A 50 -17.68 9.55 -13.82
N ASN A 51 -17.08 9.77 -15.01
CA ASN A 51 -16.08 10.82 -15.26
C ASN A 51 -15.00 10.90 -14.17
N PRO A 52 -14.18 9.84 -14.01
CA PRO A 52 -13.25 9.72 -12.88
C PRO A 52 -12.18 10.82 -12.85
N ASP A 53 -11.79 11.35 -14.00
CA ASP A 53 -10.79 12.43 -14.14
C ASP A 53 -11.19 13.74 -13.47
N ARG A 54 -12.49 13.90 -13.15
CA ARG A 54 -13.04 15.07 -12.48
C ARG A 54 -13.26 14.85 -10.97
N ILE A 55 -12.98 13.68 -10.47
CA ILE A 55 -13.08 13.37 -9.05
C ILE A 55 -11.71 13.61 -8.42
N VAL A 56 -11.69 14.45 -7.38
CA VAL A 56 -10.48 14.83 -6.68
C VAL A 56 -10.61 14.54 -5.19
N ALA A 57 -9.50 14.15 -4.58
CA ALA A 57 -9.32 14.13 -3.15
C ALA A 57 -8.90 15.52 -2.68
N ILE A 58 -9.38 15.91 -1.51
CA ILE A 58 -9.13 17.21 -0.90
C ILE A 58 -8.55 16.94 0.48
N ASP A 59 -7.25 17.19 0.62
CA ASP A 59 -6.49 16.90 1.80
C ASP A 59 -5.95 18.17 2.45
N LYS A 60 -5.71 18.06 3.74
CA LYS A 60 -5.05 19.09 4.52
C LYS A 60 -3.57 18.73 4.63
N VAL A 61 -2.69 19.58 4.10
CA VAL A 61 -1.24 19.44 4.23
C VAL A 61 -0.74 20.46 5.24
N GLN A 62 -0.11 19.98 6.29
CA GLN A 62 0.63 20.81 7.21
C GLN A 62 2.05 21.03 6.70
N THR A 63 2.54 22.26 6.74
CA THR A 63 3.87 22.62 6.25
C THR A 63 5.02 21.94 6.99
N ALA A 64 4.75 21.40 8.18
CA ALA A 64 5.78 20.78 9.01
C ALA A 64 5.66 19.26 9.21
N GLU A 65 4.47 18.66 9.23
CA GLU A 65 4.33 17.25 9.62
C GLU A 65 3.02 16.61 9.12
N GLY A 66 3.04 16.05 7.93
CA GLY A 66 2.09 15.01 7.55
C GLY A 66 0.72 15.46 7.04
N ILE A 67 -0.01 14.50 6.48
CA ILE A 67 -1.37 14.63 5.98
C ILE A 67 -2.32 14.32 7.13
N GLY A 68 -3.17 15.28 7.49
CA GLY A 68 -4.22 15.11 8.49
C GLY A 68 -5.60 15.17 7.86
N GLY A 69 -6.60 14.50 8.44
CA GLY A 69 -8.00 14.65 8.03
C GLY A 69 -8.48 16.11 8.17
N LEU A 70 -9.45 16.50 7.33
CA LEU A 70 -10.12 17.77 7.44
C LEU A 70 -11.14 17.74 8.60
N ILE A 71 -11.29 18.85 9.31
CA ILE A 71 -12.39 18.99 10.25
C ILE A 71 -13.71 19.18 9.50
N ALA A 72 -14.78 18.55 9.98
CA ALA A 72 -16.07 18.54 9.30
C ALA A 72 -16.66 19.94 9.07
N GLY A 73 -16.31 20.92 9.91
CA GLY A 73 -16.66 22.31 9.68
C GLY A 73 -16.23 22.84 8.31
N ALA A 74 -15.04 22.45 7.83
CA ALA A 74 -14.52 22.84 6.52
C ALA A 74 -15.36 22.30 5.36
N TYR A 75 -15.91 21.08 5.49
CA TYR A 75 -16.80 20.49 4.48
C TYR A 75 -18.02 21.37 4.22
N PHE A 76 -18.62 21.92 5.29
CA PHE A 76 -19.79 22.80 5.14
C PHE A 76 -19.41 24.12 4.47
N ASP A 77 -18.27 24.72 4.85
CA ASP A 77 -17.81 25.96 4.24
C ASP A 77 -17.46 25.78 2.77
N PHE A 78 -16.77 24.70 2.40
CA PHE A 78 -16.45 24.39 1.02
C PHE A 78 -17.71 24.14 0.19
N ARG A 79 -18.68 23.39 0.74
CA ARG A 79 -19.95 23.09 0.06
C ARG A 79 -20.78 24.35 -0.21
N GLU A 80 -20.76 25.32 0.69
CA GLU A 80 -21.55 26.55 0.59
C GLU A 80 -20.88 27.63 -0.26
N GLN A 81 -19.54 27.73 -0.24
CA GLN A 81 -18.82 28.87 -0.81
C GLN A 81 -18.08 28.55 -2.12
N SER A 82 -17.82 27.27 -2.41
CA SER A 82 -17.04 26.92 -3.61
C SER A 82 -17.88 26.97 -4.89
N THR A 83 -17.31 27.59 -5.91
CA THR A 83 -17.87 27.67 -7.26
C THR A 83 -17.21 26.72 -8.26
N ALA A 84 -16.00 26.20 -7.94
CA ALA A 84 -15.22 25.29 -8.79
C ALA A 84 -15.79 23.87 -8.82
N PHE A 85 -16.55 23.49 -7.80
CA PHE A 85 -17.05 22.13 -7.64
C PHE A 85 -18.50 21.98 -8.02
N GLN A 86 -18.86 20.82 -8.54
CA GLN A 86 -20.23 20.40 -8.79
C GLN A 86 -20.88 19.85 -7.51
N SER A 87 -20.12 19.05 -6.77
CA SER A 87 -20.55 18.42 -5.51
C SER A 87 -19.35 18.02 -4.67
N PHE A 88 -19.57 17.92 -3.37
CA PHE A 88 -18.63 17.36 -2.40
C PHE A 88 -19.22 16.13 -1.73
N ALA A 89 -18.36 15.23 -1.29
CA ALA A 89 -18.73 14.11 -0.42
C ALA A 89 -17.67 13.93 0.67
N ALA A 90 -18.15 13.90 1.90
CA ALA A 90 -17.34 13.60 3.07
C ALA A 90 -17.49 12.13 3.44
N TYR A 91 -16.41 11.54 3.94
CA TYR A 91 -16.46 10.19 4.48
C TYR A 91 -15.48 10.03 5.64
N GLY A 92 -15.78 9.08 6.49
CA GLY A 92 -14.96 8.63 7.60
C GLY A 92 -15.11 7.12 7.78
N GLU A 93 -14.33 6.57 8.68
CA GLU A 93 -14.38 5.16 9.04
C GLU A 93 -14.63 5.07 10.54
N ASP A 94 -15.52 4.22 10.94
CA ASP A 94 -15.76 3.92 12.35
C ASP A 94 -16.07 2.42 12.51
N GLU A 95 -15.92 1.92 13.72
CA GLU A 95 -16.10 0.54 14.04
C GLU A 95 -17.43 0.32 14.77
N TYR A 96 -18.18 -0.66 14.30
CA TYR A 96 -19.48 -0.99 14.85
C TYR A 96 -19.54 -2.47 15.24
N ILE A 97 -20.26 -2.75 16.31
CA ILE A 97 -20.57 -4.12 16.74
C ILE A 97 -21.90 -4.52 16.14
N LEU A 98 -21.88 -5.49 15.24
CA LEU A 98 -23.09 -6.14 14.70
C LEU A 98 -23.57 -7.16 15.72
N THR A 99 -24.82 -7.00 16.17
CA THR A 99 -25.50 -7.94 17.10
C THR A 99 -26.81 -8.42 16.51
N GLY A 100 -27.35 -9.52 17.07
CA GLY A 100 -28.67 -10.06 16.67
C GLY A 100 -28.63 -11.06 15.51
N ALA A 101 -27.48 -11.34 14.92
CA ALA A 101 -27.31 -12.32 13.82
C ALA A 101 -26.27 -13.42 14.15
N GLY A 102 -26.16 -13.81 15.42
CA GLY A 102 -25.15 -14.76 15.88
C GLY A 102 -24.30 -14.20 17.03
N GLU A 103 -23.04 -14.62 17.12
CA GLU A 103 -22.10 -13.99 18.05
C GLU A 103 -21.84 -12.52 17.65
N PRO A 104 -21.70 -11.60 18.63
CA PRO A 104 -21.38 -10.21 18.35
C PRO A 104 -20.08 -10.11 17.53
N GLU A 105 -20.14 -9.38 16.43
CA GLU A 105 -19.02 -9.24 15.50
C GLU A 105 -18.71 -7.78 15.24
N ARG A 106 -17.41 -7.45 15.23
CA ARG A 106 -16.92 -6.13 14.87
C ARG A 106 -16.93 -5.95 13.37
N MET A 107 -17.55 -4.89 12.90
CA MET A 107 -17.63 -4.50 11.49
C MET A 107 -17.01 -3.12 11.30
N LEU A 108 -16.13 -2.99 10.31
CA LEU A 108 -15.66 -1.69 9.87
C LEU A 108 -16.71 -1.08 8.93
N CYS A 109 -17.27 0.05 9.33
CA CYS A 109 -18.30 0.76 8.58
C CYS A 109 -17.74 2.07 8.00
N ALA A 110 -18.14 2.40 6.77
CA ALA A 110 -17.90 3.71 6.23
C ALA A 110 -19.05 4.66 6.62
N GLU A 111 -18.74 5.75 7.29
CA GLU A 111 -19.65 6.85 7.50
C GLU A 111 -19.53 7.83 6.34
N VAL A 112 -20.60 8.06 5.59
CA VAL A 112 -20.53 8.78 4.32
C VAL A 112 -21.62 9.86 4.22
N SER A 113 -21.30 10.99 3.62
CA SER A 113 -22.34 11.95 3.26
C SER A 113 -23.28 11.35 2.22
N PRO A 114 -24.58 11.67 2.21
CA PRO A 114 -25.55 11.16 1.23
C PRO A 114 -25.16 11.41 -0.22
N SER A 115 -24.36 12.45 -0.46
CA SER A 115 -23.85 12.82 -1.79
C SER A 115 -22.80 11.86 -2.36
N LEU A 116 -22.22 10.95 -1.57
CA LEU A 116 -21.11 10.10 -2.02
C LEU A 116 -21.47 9.26 -3.24
N PHE A 117 -22.55 8.50 -3.17
CA PHE A 117 -22.93 7.58 -4.25
C PHE A 117 -23.27 8.33 -5.54
N SER A 118 -24.00 9.45 -5.43
CA SER A 118 -24.31 10.31 -6.60
C SER A 118 -23.07 10.99 -7.16
N LEU A 119 -22.12 11.43 -6.30
CA LEU A 119 -20.84 11.99 -6.73
C LEU A 119 -20.03 10.95 -7.48
N LEU A 120 -19.95 9.71 -7.01
CA LEU A 120 -19.26 8.62 -7.70
C LEU A 120 -20.03 8.12 -8.94
N GLY A 121 -21.33 8.42 -9.02
CA GLY A 121 -22.20 8.00 -10.13
C GLY A 121 -22.50 6.49 -10.08
N ILE A 122 -22.61 5.95 -8.89
CA ILE A 122 -22.96 4.55 -8.63
C ILE A 122 -24.28 4.51 -7.86
N GLU A 123 -25.14 3.63 -8.30
CA GLU A 123 -26.44 3.37 -7.67
C GLU A 123 -26.44 1.98 -7.02
N PRO A 124 -27.18 1.78 -5.91
CA PRO A 124 -27.41 0.47 -5.36
C PRO A 124 -28.04 -0.49 -6.39
N SER A 125 -27.63 -1.74 -6.38
CA SER A 125 -28.20 -2.80 -7.23
C SER A 125 -29.63 -3.15 -6.82
N LEU A 126 -29.94 -2.99 -5.51
CA LEU A 126 -31.28 -3.16 -4.96
C LEU A 126 -31.55 -2.03 -3.94
N GLY A 127 -32.79 -1.57 -3.88
CA GLY A 127 -33.20 -0.51 -2.95
C GLY A 127 -32.80 0.89 -3.42
N ARG A 128 -32.29 1.73 -2.52
CA ARG A 128 -31.93 3.13 -2.78
C ARG A 128 -30.67 3.57 -2.05
N ALA A 129 -30.05 4.64 -2.53
CA ALA A 129 -29.01 5.40 -1.83
C ALA A 129 -29.61 6.21 -0.65
N PHE A 130 -28.73 6.87 0.11
CA PHE A 130 -29.13 7.76 1.19
C PHE A 130 -29.80 9.02 0.65
N ARG A 131 -30.75 9.56 1.44
CA ARG A 131 -31.44 10.83 1.18
C ARG A 131 -30.73 11.97 1.89
N PRO A 132 -30.80 13.22 1.39
CA PRO A 132 -30.17 14.36 2.05
C PRO A 132 -30.62 14.59 3.50
N GLU A 133 -31.87 14.21 3.83
CA GLU A 133 -32.41 14.37 5.19
C GLU A 133 -31.76 13.40 6.18
N GLU A 134 -31.19 12.29 5.70
CA GLU A 134 -30.53 11.26 6.49
C GLU A 134 -29.11 11.69 6.95
N GLU A 135 -28.57 12.81 6.42
CA GLU A 135 -27.36 13.47 6.93
C GLU A 135 -27.55 14.12 8.30
N LYS A 136 -28.79 14.34 8.74
CA LYS A 136 -29.08 15.03 9.99
C LYS A 136 -29.04 14.07 11.19
N PRO A 137 -28.44 14.49 12.32
CA PRO A 137 -28.46 13.69 13.54
C PRO A 137 -29.89 13.26 13.93
N GLY A 138 -30.07 11.99 14.26
CA GLY A 138 -31.37 11.38 14.61
C GLY A 138 -32.19 10.87 13.42
N ARG A 139 -31.81 11.13 12.18
CA ARG A 139 -32.40 10.55 10.97
C ARG A 139 -31.44 9.59 10.23
N ASP A 140 -30.31 9.30 10.82
CA ASP A 140 -29.19 8.52 10.31
C ASP A 140 -29.33 7.00 10.56
N GLN A 141 -30.49 6.53 11.02
CA GLN A 141 -30.71 5.13 11.35
C GLN A 141 -31.03 4.25 10.11
N VAL A 142 -30.26 4.44 9.06
CA VAL A 142 -30.33 3.67 7.82
C VAL A 142 -28.95 3.19 7.43
N VAL A 143 -28.89 2.08 6.71
CA VAL A 143 -27.63 1.55 6.18
C VAL A 143 -27.79 1.06 4.76
N VAL A 144 -26.70 1.13 4.02
CA VAL A 144 -26.51 0.45 2.75
C VAL A 144 -25.45 -0.63 2.98
N VAL A 145 -25.67 -1.83 2.44
CA VAL A 145 -24.76 -2.98 2.64
C VAL A 145 -24.12 -3.41 1.33
N SER A 146 -22.99 -4.11 1.41
CA SER A 146 -22.36 -4.72 0.24
C SER A 146 -23.11 -5.96 -0.23
N GLU A 147 -22.93 -6.32 -1.49
CA GLU A 147 -23.46 -7.59 -2.03
C GLU A 147 -22.89 -8.79 -1.27
N SER A 148 -21.61 -8.76 -0.85
CA SER A 148 -20.99 -9.82 -0.06
C SER A 148 -21.66 -9.99 1.30
N PHE A 149 -21.96 -8.90 2.00
CA PHE A 149 -22.70 -8.93 3.26
C PHE A 149 -24.10 -9.56 3.07
N TRP A 150 -24.83 -9.10 2.04
CA TRP A 150 -26.16 -9.61 1.74
C TRP A 150 -26.17 -11.11 1.41
N GLN A 151 -25.20 -11.59 0.60
CA GLN A 151 -25.09 -13.00 0.27
C GLN A 151 -24.71 -13.86 1.48
N GLN A 152 -23.71 -13.44 2.25
CA GLN A 152 -23.17 -14.25 3.35
C GLN A 152 -24.04 -14.24 4.61
N ARG A 153 -24.69 -13.09 4.91
CA ARG A 153 -25.44 -12.90 6.16
C ARG A 153 -26.94 -13.01 5.99
N ALA A 154 -27.46 -12.68 4.83
CA ALA A 154 -28.89 -12.74 4.55
C ALA A 154 -29.30 -13.83 3.53
N GLY A 155 -28.34 -14.66 3.07
CA GLY A 155 -28.59 -15.71 2.12
C GLY A 155 -29.16 -15.21 0.78
N ALA A 156 -28.81 -13.98 0.39
CA ALA A 156 -29.33 -13.29 -0.80
C ALA A 156 -30.86 -13.14 -0.80
N ASP A 157 -31.50 -12.98 0.37
CA ASP A 157 -32.97 -12.80 0.48
C ASP A 157 -33.39 -11.49 -0.22
N PRO A 158 -34.22 -11.54 -1.24
CA PRO A 158 -34.74 -10.34 -1.92
C PRO A 158 -35.51 -9.37 -1.00
N ASN A 159 -36.10 -9.89 0.09
CA ASN A 159 -36.83 -9.10 1.07
C ASN A 159 -35.93 -8.52 2.17
N PHE A 160 -34.60 -8.48 1.97
CA PHE A 160 -33.68 -7.94 2.96
C PHE A 160 -33.76 -6.40 3.07
N ILE A 161 -34.18 -5.72 2.00
CA ILE A 161 -34.48 -4.28 2.02
C ILE A 161 -35.66 -4.02 2.98
N GLY A 162 -35.48 -3.06 3.88
CA GLY A 162 -36.46 -2.73 4.93
C GLY A 162 -36.28 -3.54 6.22
N LYS A 163 -35.46 -4.60 6.23
CA LYS A 163 -35.10 -5.30 7.47
C LYS A 163 -34.14 -4.47 8.30
N THR A 164 -34.14 -4.75 9.59
CA THR A 164 -33.32 -4.05 10.58
C THR A 164 -32.11 -4.89 10.97
N ILE A 165 -30.94 -4.26 11.02
CA ILE A 165 -29.73 -4.81 11.65
C ILE A 165 -29.38 -3.96 12.88
N THR A 166 -28.75 -4.57 13.87
CA THR A 166 -28.38 -3.86 15.11
C THR A 166 -26.88 -3.58 15.09
N LEU A 167 -26.50 -2.30 15.11
CA LEU A 167 -25.12 -1.82 15.17
C LEU A 167 -24.93 -0.97 16.43
N ASN A 168 -23.99 -1.32 17.30
CA ASN A 168 -23.76 -0.67 18.59
C ASN A 168 -25.06 -0.44 19.39
N ASP A 169 -25.88 -1.48 19.50
CA ASP A 169 -27.20 -1.51 20.18
C ASP A 169 -28.28 -0.58 19.59
N ARG A 170 -28.03 -0.02 18.41
CA ARG A 170 -29.00 0.77 17.68
C ARG A 170 -29.51 0.03 16.45
N ALA A 171 -30.79 0.11 16.23
CA ALA A 171 -31.45 -0.48 15.08
C ALA A 171 -31.25 0.39 13.84
N TYR A 172 -30.77 -0.21 12.75
CA TYR A 172 -30.58 0.44 11.46
C TYR A 172 -31.38 -0.29 10.39
N THR A 173 -32.12 0.44 9.58
CA THR A 173 -32.89 -0.13 8.47
C THR A 173 -32.00 -0.25 7.24
N VAL A 174 -31.95 -1.44 6.63
CA VAL A 174 -31.25 -1.65 5.36
C VAL A 174 -32.08 -1.02 4.24
N VAL A 175 -31.51 0.00 3.55
CA VAL A 175 -32.21 0.74 2.49
C VAL A 175 -31.69 0.46 1.11
N GLY A 176 -30.50 -0.14 0.98
CA GLY A 176 -29.88 -0.46 -0.31
C GLY A 176 -28.79 -1.51 -0.21
N ILE A 177 -28.48 -2.13 -1.34
CA ILE A 177 -27.41 -3.11 -1.52
C ILE A 177 -26.52 -2.62 -2.66
N MET A 178 -25.21 -2.41 -2.38
CA MET A 178 -24.26 -1.96 -3.38
C MET A 178 -23.77 -3.12 -4.24
N PRO A 179 -23.48 -2.88 -5.52
CA PRO A 179 -22.96 -3.92 -6.41
C PRO A 179 -21.57 -4.41 -5.95
N ALA A 180 -21.23 -5.67 -6.24
CA ALA A 180 -20.00 -6.34 -5.79
C ALA A 180 -18.71 -5.60 -6.14
N GLN A 181 -18.70 -4.87 -7.25
CA GLN A 181 -17.54 -4.09 -7.70
C GLN A 181 -17.34 -2.76 -6.94
N PHE A 182 -18.29 -2.35 -6.09
CA PHE A 182 -18.16 -1.11 -5.34
C PHE A 182 -17.24 -1.29 -4.13
N GLN A 183 -16.11 -0.58 -4.13
CA GLN A 183 -15.06 -0.65 -3.10
C GLN A 183 -14.53 0.75 -2.81
N PHE A 184 -15.34 1.61 -2.23
CA PHE A 184 -14.90 2.94 -1.84
C PHE A 184 -15.35 3.27 -0.41
N PRO A 185 -14.46 3.91 0.36
CA PRO A 185 -13.06 4.29 0.08
C PRO A 185 -12.10 3.10 -0.01
N LYS A 186 -12.43 1.97 0.59
CA LYS A 186 -11.81 0.65 0.52
C LYS A 186 -12.89 -0.43 0.60
N LYS A 187 -12.54 -1.67 0.82
CA LYS A 187 -13.53 -2.76 0.92
C LYS A 187 -14.29 -2.69 2.23
N PHE A 188 -15.40 -1.96 2.24
CA PHE A 188 -16.38 -1.96 3.34
C PHE A 188 -17.55 -2.88 3.04
N GLU A 189 -18.20 -3.37 4.11
CA GLU A 189 -19.41 -4.16 4.00
C GLU A 189 -20.66 -3.37 4.36
N ILE A 190 -20.52 -2.28 5.13
CA ILE A 190 -21.63 -1.43 5.58
C ILE A 190 -21.26 0.03 5.37
N TRP A 191 -22.17 0.79 4.82
CA TRP A 191 -22.15 2.25 4.76
C TRP A 191 -23.30 2.80 5.56
N LYS A 192 -23.07 3.87 6.32
CA LYS A 192 -24.12 4.60 7.04
C LYS A 192 -23.97 6.10 6.79
N PRO A 193 -25.04 6.89 6.98
CA PRO A 193 -24.94 8.33 6.84
C PRO A 193 -24.00 8.94 7.89
N LEU A 194 -23.14 9.84 7.45
CA LEU A 194 -22.31 10.68 8.30
C LEU A 194 -23.20 11.82 8.85
N ALA A 195 -23.71 11.63 10.06
CA ALA A 195 -24.63 12.56 10.70
C ALA A 195 -23.87 13.67 11.42
N LEU A 196 -23.66 14.79 10.74
CA LEU A 196 -22.93 15.95 11.25
C LEU A 196 -23.91 17.09 11.62
N ASP A 197 -23.63 17.79 12.70
CA ASP A 197 -24.31 19.01 13.08
C ASP A 197 -23.46 20.22 12.64
N PRO A 198 -23.88 20.95 11.57
CA PRO A 198 -23.08 22.04 11.02
C PRO A 198 -22.78 23.16 12.03
N VAL A 199 -23.66 23.39 12.98
CA VAL A 199 -23.51 24.44 14.00
C VAL A 199 -22.43 24.01 15.01
N LYS A 200 -22.53 22.81 15.53
CA LYS A 200 -21.55 22.28 16.50
C LYS A 200 -20.17 22.14 15.92
N GLU A 201 -20.07 21.65 14.68
CA GLU A 201 -18.78 21.47 13.98
C GLU A 201 -18.10 22.82 13.70
N ARG A 202 -18.85 23.88 13.36
CA ARG A 202 -18.28 25.21 13.12
C ARG A 202 -17.90 25.95 14.42
N HIS A 203 -18.62 25.73 15.51
CA HIS A 203 -18.36 26.40 16.79
C HIS A 203 -17.43 25.61 17.71
N GLY A 204 -16.70 24.60 17.19
CA GLY A 204 -15.75 23.82 17.96
C GLY A 204 -16.35 23.00 19.11
N GLN A 205 -17.66 22.82 19.13
CA GLN A 205 -18.35 21.99 20.11
C GLN A 205 -18.26 20.50 19.79
N GLN A 206 -17.94 20.20 18.51
CA GLN A 206 -17.67 18.88 18.00
C GLN A 206 -16.52 18.98 16.99
N PHE A 207 -15.56 18.06 17.06
CA PHE A 207 -14.45 17.97 16.12
C PHE A 207 -14.47 16.59 15.47
N THR A 208 -15.11 16.49 14.32
CA THR A 208 -15.09 15.26 13.54
C THR A 208 -14.07 15.40 12.43
N LEU A 209 -13.10 14.48 12.40
CA LEU A 209 -12.15 14.37 11.30
C LEU A 209 -12.79 13.58 10.17
N ILE A 210 -12.72 14.11 8.98
CA ILE A 210 -13.28 13.52 7.76
C ILE A 210 -12.23 13.50 6.66
N GLN A 211 -12.44 12.61 5.70
CA GLN A 211 -11.82 12.68 4.40
C GLN A 211 -12.83 13.29 3.42
N LEU A 212 -12.33 14.06 2.46
CA LEU A 212 -13.18 14.83 1.57
C LEU A 212 -12.82 14.55 0.11
N ILE A 213 -13.82 14.29 -0.69
CA ILE A 213 -13.70 14.26 -2.14
C ILE A 213 -14.64 15.26 -2.79
N GLY A 214 -14.27 15.72 -3.98
CA GLY A 214 -15.08 16.64 -4.74
C GLY A 214 -15.14 16.27 -6.22
N ARG A 215 -16.23 16.64 -6.88
CA ARG A 215 -16.35 16.58 -8.33
C ARG A 215 -16.18 17.96 -8.92
N LEU A 216 -15.14 18.17 -9.73
CA LEU A 216 -14.89 19.44 -10.41
C LEU A 216 -15.95 19.71 -11.49
N LYS A 217 -16.30 20.99 -11.68
CA LYS A 217 -17.08 21.44 -12.84
C LYS A 217 -16.31 21.23 -14.14
N PRO A 218 -16.98 21.10 -15.30
CA PRO A 218 -16.31 21.00 -16.59
C PRO A 218 -15.38 22.21 -16.83
N GLY A 219 -14.13 21.91 -17.23
CA GLY A 219 -13.13 22.93 -17.56
C GLY A 219 -12.36 23.53 -16.39
N VAL A 220 -12.68 23.15 -15.14
CA VAL A 220 -11.93 23.59 -13.95
C VAL A 220 -10.73 22.67 -13.73
N THR A 221 -9.55 23.25 -13.53
CA THR A 221 -8.33 22.53 -13.20
C THR A 221 -8.18 22.31 -11.69
N THR A 222 -7.39 21.31 -11.29
CA THR A 222 -7.08 21.06 -9.87
C THR A 222 -6.42 22.27 -9.20
N ALA A 223 -5.52 22.97 -9.91
CA ALA A 223 -4.85 24.17 -9.40
C ALA A 223 -5.81 25.34 -9.13
N GLN A 224 -6.81 25.56 -10.01
CA GLN A 224 -7.86 26.56 -9.78
C GLN A 224 -8.71 26.22 -8.57
N ALA A 225 -9.13 24.95 -8.46
CA ALA A 225 -9.90 24.46 -7.32
C ALA A 225 -9.10 24.56 -6.01
N GLU A 226 -7.83 24.24 -6.02
CA GLU A 226 -6.94 24.36 -4.85
C GLU A 226 -6.83 25.82 -4.38
N THR A 227 -6.65 26.75 -5.32
CA THR A 227 -6.56 28.20 -5.00
C THR A 227 -7.85 28.71 -4.38
N GLU A 228 -9.01 28.31 -4.93
CA GLU A 228 -10.32 28.68 -4.40
C GLU A 228 -10.53 28.12 -2.99
N LEU A 229 -10.29 26.80 -2.79
CA LEU A 229 -10.47 26.18 -1.47
C LEU A 229 -9.53 26.76 -0.41
N ASN A 230 -8.28 27.09 -0.77
CA ASN A 230 -7.38 27.79 0.14
C ASN A 230 -7.91 29.18 0.52
N THR A 231 -8.53 29.90 -0.41
CA THR A 231 -9.16 31.19 -0.13
C THR A 231 -10.35 31.03 0.83
N VAL A 232 -11.20 30.03 0.63
CA VAL A 232 -12.32 29.71 1.54
C VAL A 232 -11.79 29.30 2.91
N TRP A 233 -10.76 28.45 2.96
CA TRP A 233 -10.13 27.99 4.21
C TRP A 233 -9.59 29.14 5.04
N GLN A 234 -8.89 30.09 4.43
CA GLN A 234 -8.34 31.27 5.12
C GLN A 234 -9.43 32.21 5.67
N ARG A 235 -10.61 32.23 5.05
CA ARG A 235 -11.76 33.04 5.48
C ARG A 235 -12.68 32.30 6.45
N SER A 236 -12.49 31.02 6.61
CA SER A 236 -13.33 30.18 7.48
C SER A 236 -13.27 30.66 8.92
N LYS A 237 -14.45 30.72 9.58
CA LYS A 237 -14.60 31.11 10.97
C LYS A 237 -14.79 29.92 11.91
N ILE A 238 -14.26 28.75 11.53
CA ILE A 238 -14.37 27.58 12.36
C ILE A 238 -13.60 27.82 13.65
N GLU A 239 -14.29 27.67 14.78
CA GLU A 239 -13.70 27.77 16.11
C GLU A 239 -12.90 26.50 16.41
N GLY A 240 -11.65 26.64 16.78
CA GLY A 240 -10.75 25.52 17.05
C GLY A 240 -9.29 25.97 17.08
N PRO A 241 -8.34 25.03 17.17
CA PRO A 241 -6.93 25.37 17.02
C PRO A 241 -6.71 26.11 15.70
N ASP A 242 -6.13 27.32 15.77
CA ASP A 242 -5.88 28.12 14.58
C ASP A 242 -4.75 27.50 13.76
N GLU A 243 -5.13 26.71 12.79
CA GLU A 243 -4.20 26.02 11.88
C GLU A 243 -4.07 26.73 10.52
N ARG A 244 -4.78 27.85 10.32
CA ARG A 244 -4.92 28.52 9.01
C ARG A 244 -3.61 29.05 8.46
N GLY A 245 -2.71 29.48 9.33
CA GLY A 245 -1.38 29.98 8.94
C GLY A 245 -0.40 28.87 8.52
N THR A 246 -0.55 27.69 9.10
CA THR A 246 0.40 26.55 8.88
C THR A 246 -0.16 25.47 7.99
N THR A 247 -1.44 25.56 7.63
CA THR A 247 -2.16 24.52 6.89
C THR A 247 -2.55 24.99 5.50
N ARG A 248 -2.31 24.15 4.51
CA ARG A 248 -2.72 24.34 3.13
C ARG A 248 -3.65 23.23 2.68
N ILE A 249 -4.71 23.59 1.98
CA ILE A 249 -5.58 22.61 1.30
C ILE A 249 -4.92 22.22 0.00
N GLN A 250 -4.81 20.94 -0.26
CA GLN A 250 -4.29 20.36 -1.49
C GLN A 250 -5.38 19.59 -2.22
N VAL A 251 -5.44 19.77 -3.54
CA VAL A 251 -6.41 19.11 -4.42
C VAL A 251 -5.67 18.21 -5.41
N ARG A 252 -5.90 16.91 -5.32
CA ARG A 252 -5.27 15.90 -6.19
C ARG A 252 -6.31 15.04 -6.89
N PRO A 253 -6.05 14.53 -8.11
CA PRO A 253 -6.90 13.49 -8.69
C PRO A 253 -7.08 12.32 -7.71
N LEU A 254 -8.32 11.85 -7.54
CA LEU A 254 -8.62 10.78 -6.59
C LEU A 254 -7.80 9.53 -6.85
N HIS A 255 -7.60 9.18 -8.12
CA HIS A 255 -6.78 8.03 -8.49
C HIS A 255 -5.32 8.16 -8.01
N GLU A 256 -4.72 9.35 -8.14
CA GLU A 256 -3.34 9.58 -7.67
C GLU A 256 -3.24 9.46 -6.15
N GLU A 257 -4.25 9.95 -5.42
CA GLU A 257 -4.29 9.83 -3.96
C GLU A 257 -4.40 8.38 -3.50
N LEU A 258 -5.26 7.58 -4.14
CA LEU A 258 -5.44 6.17 -3.79
C LEU A 258 -4.21 5.29 -4.03
N VAL A 259 -3.32 5.70 -4.93
CA VAL A 259 -2.15 4.89 -5.32
C VAL A 259 -0.80 5.50 -4.91
N LYS A 260 -0.77 6.66 -4.25
CA LYS A 260 0.45 7.43 -3.94
C LYS A 260 1.52 6.60 -3.23
N ASP A 261 1.11 5.77 -2.27
CA ASP A 261 2.02 5.02 -1.41
C ASP A 261 2.69 3.83 -2.12
N VAL A 262 2.04 3.31 -3.17
CA VAL A 262 2.54 2.14 -3.92
C VAL A 262 3.11 2.48 -5.29
N ARG A 263 2.85 3.69 -5.81
CA ARG A 263 3.22 4.11 -7.17
C ARG A 263 4.70 3.95 -7.46
N LEU A 264 5.55 4.48 -6.58
CA LEU A 264 7.01 4.42 -6.77
C LEU A 264 7.52 2.98 -6.79
N ALA A 265 7.01 2.14 -5.88
CA ALA A 265 7.39 0.74 -5.79
C ALA A 265 7.03 -0.03 -7.07
N ILE A 266 5.80 0.15 -7.58
CA ILE A 266 5.34 -0.48 -8.82
C ILE A 266 6.18 -0.01 -10.02
N LEU A 267 6.51 1.28 -10.12
CA LEU A 267 7.35 1.81 -11.20
C LEU A 267 8.78 1.25 -11.16
N VAL A 268 9.37 1.11 -9.98
CA VAL A 268 10.70 0.47 -9.80
C VAL A 268 10.66 -1.00 -10.24
N LEU A 269 9.63 -1.75 -9.82
CA LEU A 269 9.45 -3.14 -10.26
C LEU A 269 9.24 -3.24 -11.77
N LEU A 270 8.45 -2.36 -12.36
CA LEU A 270 8.24 -2.32 -13.82
C LEU A 270 9.54 -2.03 -14.58
N GLY A 271 10.36 -1.10 -14.07
CA GLY A 271 11.71 -0.82 -14.62
C GLY A 271 12.63 -2.04 -14.53
N ALA A 272 12.62 -2.73 -13.38
CA ALA A 272 13.43 -3.92 -13.15
C ALA A 272 13.07 -5.07 -14.11
N VAL A 273 11.77 -5.36 -14.27
CA VAL A 273 11.35 -6.42 -15.22
C VAL A 273 11.58 -6.00 -16.68
N GLY A 274 11.52 -4.70 -16.99
CA GLY A 274 11.93 -4.17 -18.29
C GLY A 274 13.40 -4.48 -18.60
N PHE A 275 14.31 -4.37 -17.63
CA PHE A 275 15.70 -4.77 -17.79
C PHE A 275 15.85 -6.28 -17.99
N VAL A 276 15.08 -7.10 -17.26
CA VAL A 276 15.07 -8.57 -17.49
C VAL A 276 14.63 -8.89 -18.92
N LEU A 277 13.62 -8.21 -19.44
CA LEU A 277 13.19 -8.37 -20.83
C LEU A 277 14.28 -7.98 -21.82
N LEU A 278 14.95 -6.85 -21.62
CA LEU A 278 16.06 -6.42 -22.47
C LEU A 278 17.23 -7.42 -22.47
N ILE A 279 17.55 -8.02 -21.31
CA ILE A 279 18.55 -9.08 -21.18
C ILE A 279 18.12 -10.34 -21.95
N ALA A 280 16.86 -10.77 -21.79
CA ALA A 280 16.32 -11.91 -22.54
C ALA A 280 16.38 -11.66 -24.05
N CYS A 281 16.06 -10.47 -24.47
CA CYS A 281 16.12 -10.02 -25.85
C CYS A 281 17.54 -9.99 -26.40
N ALA A 282 18.51 -9.48 -25.63
CA ALA A 282 19.93 -9.50 -26.03
C ALA A 282 20.44 -10.95 -26.22
N ASN A 283 20.00 -11.88 -25.36
CA ASN A 283 20.30 -13.31 -25.52
C ASN A 283 19.78 -13.89 -26.83
N VAL A 284 18.51 -13.63 -27.12
CA VAL A 284 17.89 -14.11 -28.36
C VAL A 284 18.56 -13.49 -29.59
N ALA A 285 18.86 -12.17 -29.53
CA ALA A 285 19.60 -11.49 -30.60
C ALA A 285 20.98 -12.14 -30.84
N ASN A 286 21.73 -12.42 -29.78
CA ASN A 286 23.04 -13.11 -29.87
C ASN A 286 22.91 -14.51 -30.47
N LEU A 287 21.92 -15.29 -30.04
CA LEU A 287 21.62 -16.60 -30.59
C LEU A 287 21.22 -16.53 -32.06
N MET A 288 20.41 -15.57 -32.46
CA MET A 288 20.00 -15.33 -33.84
C MET A 288 21.17 -14.91 -34.72
N LEU A 289 22.06 -14.03 -34.22
CA LEU A 289 23.27 -13.60 -34.93
C LEU A 289 24.25 -14.79 -35.12
N ALA A 290 24.35 -15.69 -34.13
CA ALA A 290 25.15 -16.91 -34.25
C ALA A 290 24.59 -17.81 -35.36
N ARG A 291 23.27 -18.00 -35.37
CA ARG A 291 22.56 -18.80 -36.39
C ARG A 291 22.66 -18.22 -37.81
N ALA A 292 22.48 -16.90 -37.93
CA ALA A 292 22.63 -16.23 -39.22
C ALA A 292 24.03 -16.35 -39.80
N ALA A 293 25.06 -16.36 -38.94
CA ALA A 293 26.43 -16.60 -39.34
C ALA A 293 26.69 -18.05 -39.84
N ALA A 294 26.09 -19.06 -39.22
CA ALA A 294 26.18 -20.45 -39.68
C ALA A 294 25.48 -20.66 -41.04
N ARG A 295 24.44 -19.88 -41.34
CA ARG A 295 23.64 -19.97 -42.59
C ARG A 295 24.13 -19.02 -43.70
N ARG A 296 25.29 -18.41 -43.56
CA ARG A 296 25.83 -17.48 -44.57
C ARG A 296 25.90 -18.05 -45.99
N ARG A 297 26.36 -19.26 -46.13
CA ARG A 297 26.48 -19.93 -47.43
C ARG A 297 25.14 -20.13 -48.10
N GLU A 298 24.09 -20.45 -47.31
CA GLU A 298 22.71 -20.56 -47.77
C GLU A 298 22.18 -19.21 -48.29
N PHE A 299 22.42 -18.14 -47.51
CA PHE A 299 21.99 -16.77 -47.89
C PHE A 299 22.74 -16.24 -49.11
N ALA A 300 24.04 -16.55 -49.22
CA ALA A 300 24.85 -16.19 -50.39
C ALA A 300 24.32 -16.87 -51.69
N ILE A 301 24.03 -18.18 -51.61
CA ILE A 301 23.43 -18.92 -52.76
C ILE A 301 22.06 -18.34 -53.16
N ARG A 302 21.21 -18.06 -52.20
CA ARG A 302 19.89 -17.45 -52.48
C ARG A 302 20.00 -16.07 -53.09
N ALA A 303 20.95 -15.24 -52.62
CA ALA A 303 21.21 -13.93 -53.20
C ALA A 303 21.77 -14.04 -54.61
N ALA A 304 22.63 -15.02 -54.90
CA ALA A 304 23.16 -15.32 -56.24
C ALA A 304 22.06 -15.75 -57.23
N VAL A 305 21.03 -16.46 -56.77
CA VAL A 305 19.85 -16.90 -57.54
C VAL A 305 18.78 -15.79 -57.66
N GLY A 306 19.07 -14.55 -57.18
CA GLY A 306 18.22 -13.38 -57.38
C GLY A 306 17.24 -13.03 -56.23
N ALA A 307 17.43 -13.60 -55.02
CA ALA A 307 16.63 -13.24 -53.88
C ALA A 307 16.95 -11.80 -53.40
N GLY A 308 16.00 -10.89 -53.55
CA GLY A 308 16.15 -9.50 -53.08
C GLY A 308 16.38 -9.38 -51.58
N ARG A 309 17.16 -8.36 -51.16
CA ARG A 309 17.52 -8.09 -49.75
C ARG A 309 16.29 -7.97 -48.82
N GLY A 310 15.22 -7.33 -49.29
CA GLY A 310 13.95 -7.19 -48.55
C GLY A 310 13.26 -8.52 -48.23
N ARG A 311 13.42 -9.53 -49.10
CA ARG A 311 12.84 -10.86 -48.88
C ARG A 311 13.60 -11.64 -47.76
N LEU A 312 14.92 -11.46 -47.70
CA LEU A 312 15.74 -12.06 -46.64
C LEU A 312 15.46 -11.42 -45.29
N VAL A 313 15.33 -10.05 -45.27
CA VAL A 313 14.96 -9.29 -44.05
C VAL A 313 13.59 -9.73 -43.54
N ARG A 314 12.59 -9.80 -44.44
CA ARG A 314 11.23 -10.22 -44.09
C ARG A 314 11.19 -11.63 -43.51
N GLN A 315 11.94 -12.55 -44.11
CA GLN A 315 12.03 -13.93 -43.60
C GLN A 315 12.61 -14.00 -42.21
N LEU A 316 13.74 -13.30 -41.91
CA LEU A 316 14.36 -13.28 -40.59
C LEU A 316 13.47 -12.63 -39.53
N LEU A 317 12.80 -11.54 -39.90
CA LEU A 317 11.81 -10.89 -39.03
C LEU A 317 10.62 -11.81 -38.73
N THR A 318 10.11 -12.54 -39.74
CA THR A 318 9.03 -13.52 -39.54
C THR A 318 9.46 -14.64 -38.58
N GLU A 319 10.70 -15.18 -38.72
CA GLU A 319 11.24 -16.16 -37.78
C GLU A 319 11.32 -15.60 -36.36
N SER A 320 11.82 -14.35 -36.17
CA SER A 320 11.97 -13.71 -34.86
C SER A 320 10.63 -13.42 -34.20
N VAL A 321 9.67 -12.87 -34.95
CA VAL A 321 8.32 -12.55 -34.45
C VAL A 321 7.56 -13.82 -34.06
N LEU A 322 7.67 -14.89 -34.86
CA LEU A 322 7.08 -16.18 -34.50
C LEU A 322 7.66 -16.77 -33.21
N LEU A 323 9.00 -16.71 -33.04
CA LEU A 323 9.66 -17.16 -31.82
C LEU A 323 9.20 -16.35 -30.60
N SER A 324 9.08 -15.02 -30.76
CA SER A 324 8.66 -14.15 -29.66
C SER A 324 7.17 -14.29 -29.34
N LEU A 325 6.31 -14.59 -30.32
CA LEU A 325 4.91 -14.91 -30.08
C LEU A 325 4.72 -16.24 -29.34
N LEU A 326 5.52 -17.27 -29.70
CA LEU A 326 5.52 -18.54 -28.96
C LEU A 326 6.06 -18.36 -27.55
N GLY A 327 7.12 -17.56 -27.39
CA GLY A 327 7.64 -17.17 -26.09
C GLY A 327 6.62 -16.38 -25.29
N GLY A 328 5.91 -15.45 -25.92
CA GLY A 328 4.83 -14.67 -25.30
C GLY A 328 3.64 -15.51 -24.85
N ALA A 329 3.22 -16.49 -25.67
CA ALA A 329 2.15 -17.42 -25.31
C ALA A 329 2.53 -18.29 -24.07
N LEU A 330 3.75 -18.83 -24.05
CA LEU A 330 4.26 -19.57 -22.89
C LEU A 330 4.47 -18.62 -21.69
N GLY A 331 4.94 -17.39 -21.93
CA GLY A 331 5.10 -16.35 -20.91
C GLY A 331 3.78 -15.93 -20.28
N LEU A 332 2.71 -15.91 -21.07
CA LEU A 332 1.36 -15.65 -20.54
C LEU A 332 0.93 -16.73 -19.53
N LEU A 333 1.24 -18.01 -19.79
CA LEU A 333 0.97 -19.09 -18.83
C LEU A 333 1.76 -18.89 -17.53
N PHE A 334 3.03 -18.51 -17.63
CA PHE A 334 3.84 -18.17 -16.44
C PHE A 334 3.30 -16.92 -15.72
N ALA A 335 2.75 -15.95 -16.46
CA ALA A 335 2.16 -14.76 -15.87
C ALA A 335 0.88 -15.07 -15.08
N VAL A 336 0.00 -15.96 -15.58
CA VAL A 336 -1.18 -16.44 -14.82
C VAL A 336 -0.75 -16.99 -13.47
N TRP A 337 0.16 -17.97 -13.49
CA TRP A 337 0.67 -18.57 -12.27
C TRP A 337 1.38 -17.56 -11.36
N GLY A 338 2.19 -16.66 -11.94
CA GLY A 338 2.91 -15.63 -11.20
C GLY A 338 1.97 -14.62 -10.52
N VAL A 339 0.89 -14.25 -11.17
CA VAL A 339 -0.17 -13.37 -10.59
C VAL A 339 -0.84 -14.07 -9.41
N ASP A 340 -1.21 -15.35 -9.56
CA ASP A 340 -1.83 -16.12 -8.47
C ASP A 340 -0.91 -16.21 -7.25
N VAL A 341 0.39 -16.45 -7.46
CA VAL A 341 1.39 -16.47 -6.38
C VAL A 341 1.53 -15.10 -5.71
N ILE A 342 1.55 -14.01 -6.47
CA ILE A 342 1.61 -12.64 -5.91
C ILE A 342 0.37 -12.37 -5.07
N VAL A 343 -0.83 -12.62 -5.61
CA VAL A 343 -2.10 -12.35 -4.92
C VAL A 343 -2.25 -13.19 -3.65
N SER A 344 -1.91 -14.50 -3.70
CA SER A 344 -1.98 -15.38 -2.53
C SER A 344 -0.93 -15.07 -1.44
N SER A 345 0.14 -14.35 -1.80
CA SER A 345 1.17 -13.92 -0.84
C SER A 345 0.80 -12.65 -0.08
N ILE A 346 -0.29 -11.97 -0.47
CA ILE A 346 -0.76 -10.74 0.18
C ILE A 346 -1.85 -11.12 1.19
N PRO A 347 -1.69 -10.80 2.50
CA PRO A 347 -2.73 -11.01 3.49
C PRO A 347 -4.03 -10.32 3.11
N ALA A 348 -5.18 -10.94 3.43
CA ALA A 348 -6.50 -10.43 3.06
C ALA A 348 -6.78 -9.02 3.61
N GLU A 349 -6.24 -8.72 4.80
CA GLU A 349 -6.35 -7.42 5.44
C GLU A 349 -5.66 -6.32 4.60
N VAL A 350 -4.49 -6.62 4.02
CA VAL A 350 -3.73 -5.67 3.19
C VAL A 350 -4.32 -5.57 1.78
N ALA A 351 -4.82 -6.69 1.24
CA ALA A 351 -5.46 -6.69 -0.09
C ALA A 351 -6.69 -5.76 -0.15
N GLY A 352 -7.40 -5.60 0.98
CA GLY A 352 -8.55 -4.70 1.10
C GLY A 352 -8.19 -3.22 1.22
N THR A 353 -6.95 -2.87 1.58
CA THR A 353 -6.53 -1.48 1.83
C THR A 353 -5.97 -0.79 0.58
N ILE A 354 -5.38 -1.54 -0.35
CA ILE A 354 -4.82 -0.98 -1.59
C ILE A 354 -5.82 -1.12 -2.72
N TYR A 355 -6.24 0.02 -3.28
CA TYR A 355 -7.17 0.03 -4.40
C TYR A 355 -6.64 -0.77 -5.61
N GLY A 356 -7.49 -1.61 -6.17
CA GLY A 356 -7.17 -2.40 -7.38
C GLY A 356 -6.48 -3.74 -7.12
N LEU A 357 -5.87 -4.00 -5.94
CA LEU A 357 -5.22 -5.28 -5.66
C LEU A 357 -6.17 -6.48 -5.71
N GLY A 358 -7.41 -6.32 -5.26
CA GLY A 358 -8.43 -7.37 -5.31
C GLY A 358 -8.94 -7.71 -6.72
N HIS A 359 -8.52 -6.95 -7.74
CA HIS A 359 -9.00 -7.08 -9.12
C HIS A 359 -7.85 -7.32 -10.13
N ILE A 360 -6.71 -7.82 -9.64
CA ILE A 360 -5.61 -8.21 -10.54
C ILE A 360 -6.06 -9.41 -11.36
N ALA A 361 -6.25 -9.20 -12.65
CA ALA A 361 -6.64 -10.23 -13.60
C ALA A 361 -5.97 -9.99 -14.94
N ILE A 362 -5.83 -11.05 -15.72
CA ILE A 362 -5.36 -10.94 -17.09
C ILE A 362 -6.53 -10.48 -17.95
N ASP A 363 -6.65 -9.18 -18.12
CA ASP A 363 -7.67 -8.53 -18.93
C ASP A 363 -7.21 -8.28 -20.40
N ARG A 364 -8.06 -7.64 -21.19
CA ARG A 364 -7.75 -7.30 -22.59
C ARG A 364 -6.53 -6.39 -22.71
N GLY A 365 -6.31 -5.48 -21.75
CA GLY A 365 -5.15 -4.58 -21.72
C GLY A 365 -3.85 -5.36 -21.55
N VAL A 366 -3.83 -6.32 -20.63
CA VAL A 366 -2.68 -7.21 -20.39
C VAL A 366 -2.39 -8.10 -21.61
N LEU A 367 -3.44 -8.64 -22.25
CA LEU A 367 -3.27 -9.44 -23.49
C LEU A 367 -2.69 -8.59 -24.64
N LEU A 368 -3.18 -7.37 -24.84
CA LEU A 368 -2.67 -6.43 -25.84
C LEU A 368 -1.23 -6.02 -25.51
N PHE A 369 -0.91 -5.76 -24.27
CA PHE A 369 0.48 -5.48 -23.85
C PHE A 369 1.40 -6.67 -24.16
N THR A 370 1.01 -7.88 -23.77
CA THR A 370 1.81 -9.10 -24.00
C THR A 370 2.03 -9.34 -25.50
N ALA A 371 0.99 -9.22 -26.30
CA ALA A 371 1.08 -9.34 -27.75
C ALA A 371 1.98 -8.24 -28.35
N GLY A 372 1.78 -6.98 -27.92
CA GLY A 372 2.59 -5.83 -28.35
C GLY A 372 4.07 -5.99 -27.94
N ALA A 373 4.34 -6.39 -26.70
CA ALA A 373 5.69 -6.65 -26.22
C ALA A 373 6.35 -7.80 -26.98
N SER A 374 5.62 -8.88 -27.28
CA SER A 374 6.12 -10.00 -28.09
C SER A 374 6.48 -9.55 -29.50
N VAL A 375 5.61 -8.80 -30.16
CA VAL A 375 5.87 -8.31 -31.54
C VAL A 375 7.03 -7.31 -31.52
N ALA A 376 7.04 -6.34 -30.60
CA ALA A 376 8.10 -5.35 -30.47
C ALA A 376 9.46 -6.03 -30.23
N THR A 377 9.51 -7.00 -29.33
CA THR A 377 10.70 -7.83 -29.05
C THR A 377 11.16 -8.55 -30.32
N GLY A 378 10.26 -9.23 -31.02
CA GLY A 378 10.57 -9.94 -32.26
C GLY A 378 11.12 -9.04 -33.36
N ILE A 379 10.59 -7.82 -33.50
CA ILE A 379 11.06 -6.82 -34.48
C ILE A 379 12.41 -6.24 -34.05
N LEU A 380 12.52 -5.69 -32.84
CA LEU A 380 13.73 -5.01 -32.36
C LEU A 380 14.97 -5.89 -32.44
N PHE A 381 14.84 -7.15 -32.03
CA PHE A 381 15.98 -8.05 -31.97
C PHE A 381 16.13 -8.92 -33.25
N GLY A 382 15.08 -9.03 -34.05
CA GLY A 382 15.16 -9.58 -35.41
C GLY A 382 15.82 -8.64 -36.41
N LEU A 383 15.77 -7.32 -36.20
CA LEU A 383 16.41 -6.31 -37.05
C LEU A 383 17.94 -6.43 -37.07
N ALA A 384 18.59 -6.69 -35.94
CA ALA A 384 20.06 -6.78 -35.86
C ALA A 384 20.64 -7.86 -36.79
N PRO A 385 20.17 -9.14 -36.76
CA PRO A 385 20.58 -10.15 -37.71
C PRO A 385 20.11 -9.88 -39.16
N ALA A 386 18.94 -9.26 -39.33
CA ALA A 386 18.39 -8.92 -40.63
C ALA A 386 19.25 -7.88 -41.37
N ILE A 387 19.62 -6.79 -40.70
CA ILE A 387 20.51 -5.74 -41.25
C ILE A 387 21.91 -6.28 -41.49
N SER A 388 22.46 -7.07 -40.56
CA SER A 388 23.78 -7.64 -40.70
C SER A 388 23.90 -8.65 -41.83
N SER A 389 22.82 -9.34 -42.17
CA SER A 389 22.75 -10.32 -43.27
C SER A 389 22.48 -9.66 -44.62
N SER A 390 21.87 -8.48 -44.65
CA SER A 390 21.57 -7.77 -45.92
C SER A 390 22.79 -7.05 -46.52
N LYS A 391 23.86 -6.79 -45.75
CA LYS A 391 25.12 -6.16 -46.20
C LYS A 391 26.13 -7.23 -46.67
N LEU A 392 25.66 -8.32 -47.34
CA LEU A 392 26.53 -9.35 -47.90
C LEU A 392 27.12 -8.87 -49.21
N ASP A 393 28.47 -8.69 -49.23
CA ASP A 393 29.24 -8.47 -50.45
C ASP A 393 29.55 -9.83 -51.08
N LEU A 394 28.93 -10.10 -52.26
CA LEU A 394 29.02 -11.38 -52.95
C LEU A 394 30.46 -11.76 -53.30
N LYS A 395 31.34 -10.78 -53.62
CA LYS A 395 32.76 -11.01 -53.96
C LYS A 395 33.57 -11.58 -52.82
N THR A 396 33.37 -11.05 -51.62
CA THR A 396 34.11 -11.44 -50.41
C THR A 396 33.60 -12.73 -49.77
N SER A 397 32.34 -13.11 -49.99
CA SER A 397 31.75 -14.33 -49.42
C SER A 397 32.12 -15.63 -50.15
N LEU A 398 32.53 -15.56 -51.37
CA LEU A 398 32.95 -16.71 -52.19
C LEU A 398 34.47 -16.95 -52.17
N GLN A 399 35.30 -15.96 -51.79
CA GLN A 399 36.76 -16.01 -51.83
C GLN A 399 37.46 -16.03 -50.47
N SER A 400 36.76 -15.79 -49.35
CA SER A 400 37.45 -15.63 -48.06
C SER A 400 37.57 -16.89 -47.26
N THR A 401 38.74 -17.50 -47.29
CA THR A 401 39.43 -18.04 -46.14
C THR A 401 39.89 -16.86 -45.25
N ALA A 402 39.27 -16.72 -44.06
CA ALA A 402 39.89 -16.28 -42.79
C ALA A 402 40.09 -14.81 -42.39
N THR A 403 39.91 -13.71 -43.15
CA THR A 403 40.46 -12.42 -42.67
C THR A 403 39.53 -11.19 -42.50
N THR A 404 38.22 -11.29 -42.62
CA THR A 404 37.33 -10.11 -42.44
C THR A 404 36.26 -10.30 -41.39
N SER A 405 36.65 -10.42 -40.09
CA SER A 405 35.74 -10.67 -38.98
C SER A 405 35.58 -9.52 -37.97
N SER A 406 36.29 -8.38 -38.08
CA SER A 406 36.40 -7.40 -36.99
C SER A 406 35.12 -6.59 -36.75
N ALA A 407 34.38 -6.16 -37.78
CA ALA A 407 33.19 -5.33 -37.62
C ALA A 407 31.94 -6.04 -37.06
N ARG A 408 31.90 -7.39 -37.18
CA ARG A 408 30.74 -8.19 -36.72
C ARG A 408 30.94 -8.80 -35.33
N SER A 409 32.15 -8.88 -34.83
CA SER A 409 32.45 -9.16 -33.42
C SER A 409 32.03 -8.03 -32.52
N GLY A 410 32.02 -6.79 -33.03
CA GLY A 410 31.60 -5.61 -32.30
C GLY A 410 30.13 -5.63 -31.83
N LEU A 411 29.15 -5.90 -32.73
CA LEU A 411 27.74 -5.94 -32.36
C LEU A 411 27.40 -6.98 -31.30
N ARG A 412 27.98 -8.20 -31.39
CA ARG A 412 27.79 -9.21 -30.35
C ARG A 412 28.42 -8.82 -29.03
N GLY A 413 29.62 -8.22 -29.09
CA GLY A 413 30.27 -7.67 -27.91
C GLY A 413 29.43 -6.61 -27.23
N THR A 414 28.81 -5.72 -28.03
CA THR A 414 27.92 -4.67 -27.51
C THR A 414 26.70 -5.27 -26.78
N PHE A 415 26.03 -6.30 -27.33
CA PHE A 415 24.92 -6.94 -26.64
C PHE A 415 25.34 -7.63 -25.34
N VAL A 416 26.51 -8.26 -25.29
CA VAL A 416 27.02 -8.88 -24.07
C VAL A 416 27.38 -7.82 -23.03
N VAL A 417 28.03 -6.71 -23.43
CA VAL A 417 28.36 -5.60 -22.53
C VAL A 417 27.06 -4.97 -21.97
N LEU A 418 26.08 -4.70 -22.83
CA LEU A 418 24.78 -4.17 -22.41
C LEU A 418 24.08 -5.12 -21.43
N GLN A 419 24.06 -6.41 -21.72
CA GLN A 419 23.46 -7.43 -20.86
C GLN A 419 24.15 -7.49 -19.49
N ILE A 420 25.49 -7.50 -19.46
CA ILE A 420 26.26 -7.50 -18.20
C ILE A 420 26.00 -6.20 -17.43
N ALA A 421 25.98 -5.06 -18.10
CA ALA A 421 25.68 -3.77 -17.47
C ALA A 421 24.27 -3.75 -16.84
N LEU A 422 23.24 -4.18 -17.57
CA LEU A 422 21.88 -4.26 -17.05
C LEU A 422 21.75 -5.24 -15.87
N THR A 423 22.44 -6.40 -15.99
CA THR A 423 22.47 -7.39 -14.90
C THR A 423 23.16 -6.82 -13.67
N LEU A 424 24.27 -6.09 -13.85
CA LEU A 424 24.97 -5.44 -12.74
C LEU A 424 24.09 -4.38 -12.05
N VAL A 425 23.37 -3.57 -12.82
CA VAL A 425 22.42 -2.59 -12.26
C VAL A 425 21.36 -3.27 -11.41
N LEU A 426 20.77 -4.38 -11.91
CA LEU A 426 19.77 -5.13 -11.14
C LEU A 426 20.36 -5.77 -9.88
N LEU A 427 21.56 -6.35 -9.96
CA LEU A 427 22.24 -6.95 -8.82
C LEU A 427 22.60 -5.91 -7.75
N VAL A 428 23.12 -4.76 -8.17
CA VAL A 428 23.41 -3.65 -7.23
C VAL A 428 22.13 -3.13 -6.61
N GLY A 429 21.07 -2.90 -7.40
CA GLY A 429 19.77 -2.46 -6.91
C GLY A 429 19.16 -3.44 -5.91
N ALA A 430 19.14 -4.74 -6.25
CA ALA A 430 18.66 -5.79 -5.35
C ALA A 430 19.53 -5.91 -4.08
N GLY A 431 20.85 -5.79 -4.21
CA GLY A 431 21.78 -5.81 -3.08
C GLY A 431 21.59 -4.65 -2.13
N LEU A 432 21.38 -3.43 -2.66
CA LEU A 432 21.07 -2.24 -1.86
C LEU A 432 19.73 -2.37 -1.15
N MET A 433 18.69 -2.86 -1.83
CA MET A 433 17.38 -3.10 -1.21
C MET A 433 17.47 -4.17 -0.12
N THR A 434 18.16 -5.28 -0.39
CA THR A 434 18.38 -6.32 0.62
C THR A 434 19.14 -5.77 1.84
N ARG A 435 20.18 -4.99 1.63
CA ARG A 435 20.94 -4.36 2.72
C ARG A 435 20.07 -3.38 3.51
N SER A 436 19.26 -2.58 2.83
CA SER A 436 18.31 -1.65 3.46
C SER A 436 17.28 -2.41 4.29
N PHE A 437 16.73 -3.50 3.74
CA PHE A 437 15.76 -4.35 4.43
C PHE A 437 16.36 -5.04 5.65
N VAL A 438 17.58 -5.61 5.55
CA VAL A 438 18.27 -6.21 6.69
C VAL A 438 18.55 -5.17 7.79
N ARG A 439 18.94 -3.95 7.42
CA ARG A 439 19.10 -2.86 8.38
C ARG A 439 17.77 -2.50 9.05
N LEU A 440 16.67 -2.50 8.29
CA LEU A 440 15.33 -2.25 8.82
C LEU A 440 14.93 -3.30 9.86
N LEU A 441 15.27 -4.58 9.63
CA LEU A 441 15.02 -5.65 10.59
C LEU A 441 15.89 -5.56 11.88
N GLN A 442 17.02 -4.89 11.81
CA GLN A 442 17.95 -4.71 12.95
C GLN A 442 17.65 -3.44 13.76
N VAL A 443 16.70 -2.64 13.32
CA VAL A 443 16.31 -1.41 14.03
C VAL A 443 15.71 -1.79 15.39
N LYS A 444 16.16 -1.09 16.44
CA LYS A 444 15.58 -1.24 17.78
C LYS A 444 14.17 -0.65 17.78
N LEU A 445 13.19 -1.49 18.08
CA LEU A 445 11.78 -1.11 18.13
C LEU A 445 11.47 -0.19 19.32
N GLY A 446 12.25 -0.32 20.41
CA GLY A 446 11.99 0.31 21.70
C GLY A 446 11.07 -0.53 22.60
N PHE A 447 10.62 -1.70 22.13
CA PHE A 447 9.81 -2.67 22.85
C PHE A 447 10.14 -4.11 22.44
N GLU A 448 9.71 -5.10 23.23
CA GLU A 448 9.90 -6.52 22.94
C GLU A 448 8.59 -7.15 22.42
N PRO A 449 8.53 -7.56 21.13
CA PRO A 449 7.30 -8.11 20.54
C PRO A 449 7.04 -9.59 20.88
N GLN A 450 8.06 -10.35 21.36
CA GLN A 450 7.95 -11.79 21.62
C GLN A 450 6.98 -12.08 22.77
N HIS A 451 6.19 -13.15 22.57
CA HIS A 451 5.23 -13.63 23.57
C HIS A 451 4.20 -12.58 24.01
N VAL A 452 3.80 -11.70 23.09
CA VAL A 452 2.80 -10.67 23.37
C VAL A 452 1.57 -10.88 22.49
N LEU A 453 0.41 -11.09 23.14
CA LEU A 453 -0.90 -11.06 22.48
C LEU A 453 -1.41 -9.62 22.44
N THR A 454 -1.93 -9.22 21.31
CA THR A 454 -2.64 -7.96 21.15
C THR A 454 -4.11 -8.23 20.77
N VAL A 455 -5.02 -7.53 21.41
CA VAL A 455 -6.45 -7.66 21.21
C VAL A 455 -7.11 -6.29 21.25
N ARG A 456 -7.86 -5.91 20.24
CA ARG A 456 -8.61 -4.65 20.24
C ARG A 456 -9.94 -4.82 20.93
N VAL A 457 -10.26 -3.93 21.86
CA VAL A 457 -11.58 -3.83 22.50
C VAL A 457 -12.10 -2.42 22.30
N GLU A 458 -13.32 -2.32 21.78
CA GLU A 458 -13.99 -1.05 21.51
C GLU A 458 -15.36 -1.02 22.17
N LEU A 459 -15.52 -0.16 23.16
CA LEU A 459 -16.74 -0.03 23.93
C LEU A 459 -17.75 0.83 23.20
N PRO A 460 -19.02 0.37 22.99
CA PRO A 460 -20.04 1.16 22.33
C PRO A 460 -20.36 2.42 23.14
N ARG A 461 -20.30 3.58 22.47
CA ARG A 461 -20.64 4.87 23.11
C ARG A 461 -22.06 4.93 23.64
N SER A 462 -22.98 4.11 23.12
CA SER A 462 -24.33 3.97 23.59
C SER A 462 -24.43 3.47 25.03
N ARG A 463 -23.64 2.47 25.41
CA ARG A 463 -23.57 1.91 26.77
C ARG A 463 -22.55 2.59 27.66
N TYR A 464 -21.40 2.94 27.10
CA TYR A 464 -20.25 3.51 27.81
C TYR A 464 -20.09 5.01 27.51
N SER A 465 -21.16 5.80 27.73
CA SER A 465 -21.18 7.23 27.43
C SER A 465 -20.31 8.06 28.36
N LYS A 466 -20.10 7.59 29.61
CA LYS A 466 -19.35 8.33 30.66
C LYS A 466 -17.93 7.79 30.83
N GLY A 467 -16.97 8.69 31.07
CA GLY A 467 -15.56 8.34 31.31
C GLY A 467 -15.35 7.27 32.40
N PRO A 468 -15.94 7.41 33.60
CA PRO A 468 -15.80 6.42 34.68
C PRO A 468 -16.24 5.01 34.31
N GLN A 469 -17.26 4.86 33.46
CA GLN A 469 -17.69 3.52 32.98
C GLN A 469 -16.61 2.83 32.14
N ARG A 470 -15.91 3.61 31.29
CA ARG A 470 -14.82 3.12 30.44
C ARG A 470 -13.58 2.74 31.27
N THR A 471 -13.18 3.62 32.18
CA THR A 471 -12.03 3.33 33.06
C THR A 471 -12.28 2.11 33.93
N GLN A 472 -13.48 1.97 34.49
CA GLN A 472 -13.86 0.81 35.30
C GLN A 472 -13.81 -0.50 34.47
N PHE A 473 -14.37 -0.50 33.26
CA PHE A 473 -14.34 -1.67 32.38
C PHE A 473 -12.92 -2.14 32.10
N PHE A 474 -12.06 -1.24 31.59
CA PHE A 474 -10.68 -1.62 31.26
C PHE A 474 -9.86 -1.98 32.48
N GLN A 475 -10.08 -1.32 33.62
CA GLN A 475 -9.40 -1.66 34.87
C GLN A 475 -9.76 -3.08 35.32
N GLN A 476 -11.05 -3.40 35.43
CA GLN A 476 -11.51 -4.74 35.84
C GLN A 476 -11.06 -5.83 34.83
N LEU A 477 -11.05 -5.52 33.55
CA LEU A 477 -10.57 -6.44 32.52
C LEU A 477 -9.08 -6.74 32.70
N LEU A 478 -8.26 -5.72 32.86
CA LEU A 478 -6.80 -5.89 33.02
C LEU A 478 -6.43 -6.58 34.34
N GLU A 479 -7.13 -6.29 35.43
CA GLU A 479 -6.94 -6.98 36.72
C GLU A 479 -7.21 -8.49 36.54
N ARG A 480 -8.33 -8.89 35.94
CA ARG A 480 -8.64 -10.32 35.70
C ARG A 480 -7.61 -10.99 34.80
N LEU A 481 -7.16 -10.30 33.75
CA LEU A 481 -6.17 -10.85 32.85
C LEU A 481 -4.80 -10.98 33.50
N GLN A 482 -4.42 -10.04 34.38
CA GLN A 482 -3.18 -10.12 35.17
C GLN A 482 -3.16 -11.30 36.14
N ASP A 483 -4.33 -11.66 36.67
CA ASP A 483 -4.48 -12.80 37.61
C ASP A 483 -4.54 -14.15 36.86
N THR A 484 -4.54 -14.15 35.53
CA THR A 484 -4.59 -15.40 34.72
C THR A 484 -3.21 -16.08 34.75
N PRO A 485 -3.12 -17.38 35.17
CA PRO A 485 -1.85 -18.09 35.20
C PRO A 485 -1.15 -18.10 33.86
N GLY A 486 0.12 -17.73 33.83
CA GLY A 486 0.94 -17.61 32.60
C GLY A 486 0.93 -16.23 31.97
N VAL A 487 0.19 -15.25 32.51
CA VAL A 487 0.29 -13.84 32.13
C VAL A 487 1.32 -13.16 33.03
N GLU A 488 2.40 -12.66 32.42
CA GLU A 488 3.46 -11.92 33.09
C GLU A 488 3.09 -10.46 33.36
N ALA A 489 2.47 -9.83 32.40
CA ALA A 489 2.04 -8.43 32.47
C ALA A 489 0.85 -8.17 31.52
N ALA A 490 -0.10 -7.34 31.96
CA ALA A 490 -1.23 -6.87 31.17
C ALA A 490 -1.31 -5.36 31.17
N GLY A 491 -1.58 -4.79 30.00
CA GLY A 491 -1.74 -3.36 29.81
C GLY A 491 -2.57 -3.04 28.57
N ALA A 492 -2.80 -1.77 28.32
CA ALA A 492 -3.50 -1.33 27.13
C ALA A 492 -2.98 0.03 26.64
N ILE A 493 -3.11 0.26 25.35
CA ILE A 493 -2.79 1.53 24.68
C ILE A 493 -3.89 1.88 23.70
N SER A 494 -4.09 3.18 23.44
CA SER A 494 -5.03 3.67 22.44
C SER A 494 -4.73 3.14 21.04
N GLN A 495 -3.46 3.09 20.66
CA GLN A 495 -2.99 2.65 19.36
C GLN A 495 -1.68 1.90 19.49
N LEU A 496 -1.58 0.74 18.85
CA LEU A 496 -0.35 -0.03 18.85
C LEU A 496 0.78 0.73 18.12
N PRO A 497 2.02 0.59 18.54
CA PRO A 497 3.16 1.00 17.73
C PRO A 497 3.08 0.40 16.32
N LEU A 498 3.61 1.11 15.32
CA LEU A 498 3.62 0.70 13.90
C LEU A 498 2.23 0.59 13.25
N SER A 499 1.18 1.19 13.83
CA SER A 499 -0.17 1.25 13.23
C SER A 499 -0.29 2.25 12.08
N GLY A 500 0.73 3.09 11.85
CA GLY A 500 0.76 4.07 10.77
C GLY A 500 0.00 5.36 11.05
N TYR A 501 -0.62 5.52 12.23
CA TYR A 501 -1.21 6.77 12.66
C TYR A 501 -1.12 6.94 14.18
N SER A 502 -1.13 8.19 14.63
CA SER A 502 -1.10 8.56 16.05
C SER A 502 -2.17 9.61 16.34
N MET A 503 -2.75 9.57 17.52
CA MET A 503 -3.56 10.67 18.00
C MET A 503 -2.62 11.87 18.22
N ILE A 504 -2.91 13.01 17.63
CA ILE A 504 -2.08 14.22 17.75
C ILE A 504 -2.76 15.20 18.67
N GLY A 505 -2.06 15.64 19.70
CA GLY A 505 -2.41 16.78 20.52
C GLY A 505 -1.56 17.99 20.18
N ARG A 506 -2.08 19.16 20.50
CA ARG A 506 -1.35 20.43 20.32
C ARG A 506 -1.23 21.11 21.66
N PHE A 507 -0.01 21.24 22.14
CA PHE A 507 0.27 21.76 23.46
C PHE A 507 1.37 22.82 23.42
N PRO A 508 1.25 23.91 24.18
CA PRO A 508 2.39 24.74 24.52
C PRO A 508 3.32 23.95 25.47
N ILE A 509 4.61 24.09 25.28
CA ILE A 509 5.64 23.40 26.07
C ILE A 509 6.32 24.43 26.98
N GLU A 510 6.48 24.10 28.25
CA GLU A 510 7.17 24.95 29.21
C GLU A 510 8.63 25.17 28.79
N GLY A 511 9.06 26.43 28.76
CA GLY A 511 10.43 26.81 28.36
C GLY A 511 10.60 27.11 26.87
N GLU A 512 9.64 26.82 26.01
CA GLU A 512 9.64 27.33 24.64
C GLU A 512 9.16 28.79 24.62
N SER A 513 9.94 29.63 23.96
CA SER A 513 9.55 31.01 23.62
C SER A 513 9.10 31.05 22.17
N PRO A 514 7.82 30.85 21.88
CA PRO A 514 7.34 30.85 20.50
C PRO A 514 7.54 32.24 19.89
N THR A 515 8.17 32.29 18.74
CA THR A 515 8.39 33.53 17.98
C THR A 515 7.13 33.94 17.22
N THR A 516 6.25 32.98 16.94
CA THR A 516 4.95 33.23 16.28
C THR A 516 3.79 32.61 17.10
N PRO A 517 2.55 33.11 16.95
CA PRO A 517 1.37 32.49 17.56
C PRO A 517 1.19 31.02 17.18
N GLU A 518 1.67 30.62 16.03
CA GLU A 518 1.55 29.28 15.46
C GLU A 518 2.53 28.28 16.13
N GLU A 519 3.70 28.74 16.57
CA GLU A 519 4.67 27.94 17.32
C GLU A 519 4.22 27.65 18.76
N LYS A 520 3.17 28.31 19.26
CA LYS A 520 2.65 28.09 20.62
C LYS A 520 2.05 26.71 20.83
N HIS A 521 1.65 25.99 19.75
CA HIS A 521 0.94 24.73 19.85
C HIS A 521 1.59 23.69 18.94
N VAL A 522 2.64 23.08 19.44
CA VAL A 522 3.36 22.04 18.70
C VAL A 522 2.50 20.78 18.58
N PRO A 523 2.33 20.22 17.37
CA PRO A 523 1.66 18.94 17.20
C PRO A 523 2.55 17.81 17.76
N ILE A 524 1.99 17.03 18.68
CA ILE A 524 2.71 15.97 19.37
C ILE A 524 1.86 14.71 19.38
N PRO A 525 2.39 13.56 18.99
CA PRO A 525 1.75 12.26 19.19
C PRO A 525 1.41 11.99 20.65
N ILE A 526 0.19 11.49 20.88
CA ILE A 526 -0.29 11.13 22.22
C ILE A 526 -0.63 9.65 22.26
N GLY A 527 0.00 8.94 23.20
CA GLY A 527 -0.39 7.60 23.58
C GLY A 527 -1.25 7.62 24.85
N VAL A 528 -2.50 7.16 24.79
CA VAL A 528 -3.27 6.94 26.02
C VAL A 528 -3.03 5.53 26.50
N VAL A 529 -2.50 5.38 27.72
CA VAL A 529 -2.03 4.08 28.22
C VAL A 529 -2.57 3.77 29.61
N THR A 530 -2.62 2.48 29.94
CA THR A 530 -2.87 2.00 31.30
C THR A 530 -1.55 1.80 32.06
N PRO A 531 -1.55 1.75 33.38
CA PRO A 531 -0.31 1.61 34.17
C PRO A 531 0.57 0.42 33.78
N GLY A 532 -0.01 -0.72 33.40
CA GLY A 532 0.71 -1.94 33.02
C GLY A 532 1.32 -1.94 31.61
N TYR A 533 1.04 -0.93 30.78
CA TYR A 533 1.47 -0.89 29.39
C TYR A 533 3.00 -1.01 29.22
N PHE A 534 3.76 -0.19 29.93
CA PHE A 534 5.23 -0.15 29.80
C PHE A 534 5.88 -1.48 30.23
N ALA A 535 5.35 -2.12 31.27
CA ALA A 535 5.80 -3.43 31.73
C ALA A 535 5.48 -4.52 30.70
N ALA A 536 4.25 -4.54 30.15
CA ALA A 536 3.83 -5.50 29.14
C ALA A 536 4.65 -5.39 27.84
N MET A 537 5.02 -4.17 27.45
CA MET A 537 5.86 -3.89 26.27
C MET A 537 7.36 -3.95 26.57
N LYS A 538 7.78 -4.04 27.84
CA LYS A 538 9.16 -3.92 28.30
C LYS A 538 9.84 -2.62 27.84
N ILE A 539 9.11 -1.52 27.86
CA ILE A 539 9.65 -0.19 27.59
C ILE A 539 10.33 0.33 28.84
N PRO A 540 11.63 0.68 28.81
CA PRO A 540 12.36 1.08 30.01
C PRO A 540 11.91 2.45 30.52
N LEU A 541 11.76 2.57 31.84
CA LEU A 541 11.68 3.85 32.54
C LEU A 541 13.10 4.39 32.70
N LEU A 542 13.38 5.58 32.19
CA LEU A 542 14.69 6.22 32.24
C LEU A 542 14.81 7.15 33.44
N GLN A 543 13.76 7.90 33.77
CA GLN A 543 13.72 8.84 34.90
C GLN A 543 12.32 8.91 35.49
N GLY A 544 12.22 9.22 36.78
CA GLY A 544 10.95 9.41 37.46
C GLY A 544 10.19 8.13 37.75
N ARG A 545 8.88 8.12 37.48
CA ARG A 545 7.99 6.96 37.72
C ARG A 545 7.02 6.77 36.54
N VAL A 546 6.52 5.55 36.38
CA VAL A 546 5.38 5.24 35.51
C VAL A 546 4.05 5.63 36.19
N PHE A 547 2.94 5.58 35.40
CA PHE A 547 1.60 5.81 35.94
C PHE A 547 1.20 4.71 36.95
N ASN A 548 0.34 5.11 37.89
CA ASN A 548 -0.25 4.21 38.88
C ASN A 548 -1.75 4.53 39.12
N ALA A 549 -2.41 3.78 39.96
CA ALA A 549 -3.84 3.94 40.25
C ALA A 549 -4.24 5.31 40.88
N ALA A 550 -3.28 6.07 41.42
CA ALA A 550 -3.53 7.40 41.95
C ALA A 550 -3.62 8.48 40.88
N ASP A 551 -3.12 8.20 39.66
CA ASP A 551 -3.16 9.13 38.51
C ASP A 551 -4.52 9.05 37.80
N ARG A 552 -5.59 9.44 38.48
CA ARG A 552 -7.00 9.33 38.07
C ARG A 552 -7.70 10.69 37.98
N ASP A 553 -8.85 10.69 37.35
CA ASP A 553 -9.71 11.89 37.30
C ASP A 553 -9.94 12.52 38.67
N GLY A 554 -9.96 13.86 38.72
CA GLY A 554 -10.02 14.64 39.96
C GLY A 554 -8.68 14.78 40.72
N ARG A 555 -7.58 14.26 40.16
CA ARG A 555 -6.20 14.50 40.61
C ARG A 555 -5.45 15.39 39.63
N PRO A 556 -4.32 15.99 40.01
CA PRO A 556 -3.49 16.74 39.06
C PRO A 556 -3.17 15.93 37.81
N ASP A 557 -3.32 16.53 36.66
CA ASP A 557 -3.03 15.87 35.37
C ASP A 557 -1.53 15.58 35.26
N VAL A 558 -1.22 14.36 34.88
CA VAL A 558 0.16 13.90 34.72
C VAL A 558 0.40 13.35 33.30
N GLY A 559 1.66 13.44 32.87
CA GLY A 559 2.10 12.89 31.58
C GLY A 559 3.46 12.22 31.72
N LEU A 560 3.73 11.27 30.83
CA LEU A 560 5.07 10.75 30.57
C LEU A 560 5.52 11.25 29.22
N VAL A 561 6.81 11.43 29.05
CA VAL A 561 7.41 11.77 27.74
C VAL A 561 8.45 10.72 27.37
N ASN A 562 8.67 10.56 26.08
CA ASN A 562 9.77 9.70 25.62
C ASN A 562 11.11 10.48 25.64
N GLU A 563 12.21 9.74 25.46
CA GLU A 563 13.57 10.32 25.44
C GLU A 563 13.73 11.38 24.33
N ALA A 564 13.16 11.13 23.13
CA ALA A 564 13.19 12.07 22.01
C ALA A 564 12.52 13.41 22.36
N PHE A 565 11.41 13.38 23.11
CA PHE A 565 10.76 14.59 23.59
C PHE A 565 11.66 15.37 24.54
N ALA A 566 12.20 14.69 25.56
CA ALA A 566 13.06 15.32 26.57
C ALA A 566 14.31 15.93 25.90
N ARG A 567 14.94 15.22 24.98
CA ARG A 567 16.10 15.68 24.24
C ARG A 567 15.82 16.89 23.35
N LYS A 568 14.64 16.94 22.71
CA LYS A 568 14.26 18.03 21.80
C LYS A 568 13.90 19.31 22.55
N TYR A 569 13.07 19.21 23.58
CA TYR A 569 12.47 20.38 24.22
C TYR A 569 13.16 20.82 25.50
N TRP A 570 13.86 19.93 26.19
CA TRP A 570 14.57 20.22 27.43
C TRP A 570 15.98 19.66 27.45
N PRO A 571 16.82 20.04 26.47
CA PRO A 571 18.19 19.52 26.37
C PRO A 571 18.99 19.91 27.63
N ASN A 572 19.58 18.91 28.29
CA ASN A 572 20.38 19.07 29.51
C ASN A 572 19.60 19.58 30.75
N GLU A 573 18.29 19.57 30.75
CA GLU A 573 17.48 19.94 31.88
C GLU A 573 16.73 18.70 32.43
N ASN A 574 16.30 18.77 33.70
CA ASN A 574 15.47 17.71 34.27
C ASN A 574 14.00 17.89 33.80
N PRO A 575 13.44 16.92 33.03
CA PRO A 575 12.07 17.02 32.56
C PRO A 575 11.01 16.82 33.66
N ILE A 576 11.38 16.19 34.79
CA ILE A 576 10.42 15.84 35.82
C ILE A 576 9.90 17.11 36.51
N GLY A 577 8.56 17.22 36.59
CA GLY A 577 7.86 18.36 37.15
C GLY A 577 7.55 19.49 36.18
N LYS A 578 8.19 19.49 35.00
CA LYS A 578 7.87 20.44 33.93
C LYS A 578 6.46 20.22 33.40
N LYS A 579 5.87 21.26 32.81
CA LYS A 579 4.50 21.25 32.32
C LYS A 579 4.41 21.20 30.81
N ILE A 580 3.55 20.33 30.32
CA ILE A 580 3.07 20.27 28.94
C ILE A 580 1.67 20.87 28.97
N GLY A 581 1.40 21.89 28.13
CA GLY A 581 0.16 22.67 28.20
C GLY A 581 0.27 23.93 29.07
N ALA A 582 1.49 24.43 29.35
CA ALA A 582 1.70 25.63 30.16
C ALA A 582 0.99 26.85 29.56
N GLY A 583 0.16 27.52 30.36
CA GLY A 583 -0.66 28.67 29.93
C GLY A 583 -2.10 28.30 29.54
N CYS A 584 -2.49 27.04 29.60
CA CYS A 584 -3.89 26.62 29.42
C CYS A 584 -4.69 26.89 30.70
N GLU A 585 -5.70 27.71 30.61
CA GLU A 585 -6.70 27.78 31.68
C GLU A 585 -7.54 26.50 31.73
N LYS A 586 -7.27 25.68 32.74
CA LYS A 586 -8.12 24.62 33.32
C LYS A 586 -8.15 23.19 32.76
N THR A 587 -7.73 22.82 31.55
CA THR A 587 -8.05 21.44 31.12
C THR A 587 -6.94 20.59 30.45
N LEU A 588 -5.75 21.09 30.22
CA LEU A 588 -4.73 20.36 29.46
C LEU A 588 -3.28 20.51 29.98
N CYS A 589 -3.08 21.04 31.16
CA CYS A 589 -1.74 21.19 31.77
C CYS A 589 -1.34 19.91 32.50
N ARG A 590 -0.45 19.12 31.91
CA ARG A 590 0.09 17.89 32.52
C ARG A 590 1.48 18.11 33.08
N SER A 591 1.69 17.66 34.30
CA SER A 591 3.04 17.62 34.87
C SER A 591 3.76 16.34 34.46
N VAL A 592 4.98 16.46 33.95
CA VAL A 592 5.81 15.31 33.59
C VAL A 592 6.23 14.58 34.85
N VAL A 593 5.87 13.29 34.97
CA VAL A 593 6.20 12.45 36.13
C VAL A 593 7.28 11.42 35.82
N GLY A 594 7.60 11.20 34.54
CA GLY A 594 8.67 10.29 34.14
C GLY A 594 9.05 10.43 32.68
N VAL A 595 10.22 9.89 32.36
CA VAL A 595 10.76 9.75 31.00
C VAL A 595 10.92 8.28 30.70
N VAL A 596 10.37 7.85 29.55
CA VAL A 596 10.44 6.46 29.07
C VAL A 596 11.30 6.36 27.80
N GLY A 597 11.72 5.14 27.48
CA GLY A 597 12.48 4.88 26.25
C GLY A 597 11.69 5.21 24.99
N ASP A 598 12.42 5.52 23.92
CA ASP A 598 11.84 5.82 22.61
C ASP A 598 11.20 4.59 21.98
N VAL A 599 10.00 4.76 21.39
CA VAL A 599 9.25 3.74 20.64
C VAL A 599 9.03 4.21 19.21
N ARG A 600 9.08 3.30 18.23
CA ARG A 600 8.77 3.62 16.83
C ARG A 600 7.29 3.40 16.57
N HIS A 601 6.55 4.48 16.33
CA HIS A 601 5.10 4.43 16.11
C HIS A 601 4.70 4.50 14.63
N GLU A 602 5.35 5.34 13.82
CA GLU A 602 4.94 5.61 12.45
C GLU A 602 5.53 4.65 11.42
N GLY A 603 6.58 3.92 11.78
CA GLY A 603 7.24 2.94 10.93
C GLY A 603 8.69 2.71 11.30
N LEU A 604 9.24 1.59 10.87
CA LEU A 604 10.61 1.20 11.23
C LEU A 604 11.69 2.09 10.60
N ALA A 605 11.38 2.71 9.45
CA ALA A 605 12.32 3.56 8.73
C ALA A 605 12.44 4.98 9.33
N GLN A 606 11.46 5.39 10.13
CA GLN A 606 11.44 6.72 10.74
C GLN A 606 12.13 6.72 12.10
N GLU A 607 12.78 7.82 12.44
CA GLU A 607 13.31 8.01 13.79
C GLU A 607 12.17 8.22 14.80
N PRO A 608 12.35 7.81 16.07
CA PRO A 608 11.36 8.07 17.09
C PRO A 608 11.04 9.55 17.21
N GLN A 609 9.76 9.89 17.12
CA GLN A 609 9.28 11.26 17.27
C GLN A 609 9.07 11.60 18.76
N PRO A 610 9.16 12.89 19.14
CA PRO A 610 8.71 13.33 20.45
C PRO A 610 7.27 12.90 20.72
N GLU A 611 7.03 12.22 21.82
CA GLU A 611 5.72 11.66 22.18
C GLU A 611 5.37 11.91 23.63
N VAL A 612 4.07 12.09 23.88
CA VAL A 612 3.49 12.26 25.22
C VAL A 612 2.55 11.10 25.53
N TYR A 613 2.73 10.46 26.67
CA TYR A 613 1.79 9.46 27.17
C TYR A 613 0.89 10.07 28.25
N THR A 614 -0.37 9.66 28.22
CA THR A 614 -1.41 10.12 29.14
C THR A 614 -2.09 8.91 29.78
N PRO A 615 -2.39 8.92 31.11
CA PRO A 615 -3.05 7.79 31.73
C PRO A 615 -4.53 7.72 31.30
N HIS A 616 -4.98 6.52 30.92
CA HIS A 616 -6.39 6.26 30.57
C HIS A 616 -7.35 6.63 31.72
N LEU A 617 -6.89 6.60 32.96
CA LEU A 617 -7.67 6.99 34.12
C LEU A 617 -8.00 8.50 34.17
N GLN A 618 -7.23 9.34 33.46
CA GLN A 618 -7.49 10.79 33.30
C GLN A 618 -8.07 11.13 31.92
N PHE A 619 -7.79 10.30 30.91
CA PHE A 619 -8.29 10.49 29.54
C PHE A 619 -8.96 9.21 29.01
N PRO A 620 -10.19 8.90 29.47
CA PRO A 620 -10.86 7.65 29.19
C PRO A 620 -11.33 7.54 27.76
N LEU A 621 -10.67 6.70 26.97
CA LEU A 621 -11.08 6.35 25.61
C LEU A 621 -12.00 5.10 25.65
N ASN A 622 -12.85 4.99 24.63
CA ASN A 622 -13.73 3.84 24.45
C ASN A 622 -13.04 2.69 23.68
N SER A 623 -11.95 2.97 23.00
CA SER A 623 -11.24 2.00 22.16
C SER A 623 -9.80 1.88 22.60
N MET A 624 -9.37 0.67 23.00
CA MET A 624 -8.02 0.37 23.47
C MET A 624 -7.55 -0.96 22.90
N SER A 625 -6.26 -1.05 22.60
CA SER A 625 -5.58 -2.31 22.30
C SER A 625 -5.01 -2.89 23.60
N LEU A 626 -5.52 -4.03 24.02
CA LEU A 626 -4.97 -4.83 25.12
C LEU A 626 -3.63 -5.41 24.69
N ILE A 627 -2.71 -5.50 25.62
CA ILE A 627 -1.37 -6.05 25.45
C ILE A 627 -1.14 -7.01 26.59
N LEU A 628 -1.03 -8.29 26.29
CA LEU A 628 -0.76 -9.35 27.26
C LEU A 628 0.59 -9.98 26.97
N ARG A 629 1.53 -9.84 27.89
CA ARG A 629 2.78 -10.58 27.87
C ARG A 629 2.59 -11.89 28.59
N THR A 630 3.03 -12.98 27.97
CA THR A 630 2.82 -14.35 28.45
C THR A 630 4.14 -15.11 28.55
N ASP A 631 4.15 -16.18 29.32
CA ASP A 631 5.31 -17.06 29.53
C ASP A 631 5.61 -18.01 28.34
N GLY A 632 4.79 -17.97 27.28
CA GLY A 632 4.95 -18.84 26.10
C GLY A 632 4.05 -18.41 24.96
N ASP A 633 3.42 -19.37 24.28
CA ASP A 633 2.53 -19.12 23.14
C ASP A 633 1.36 -18.23 23.55
N SER A 634 1.41 -16.98 23.15
CA SER A 634 0.42 -15.96 23.51
C SER A 634 -0.97 -16.22 22.93
N MET A 635 -1.09 -16.95 21.81
CA MET A 635 -2.37 -17.25 21.18
C MET A 635 -3.26 -18.18 22.04
N ARG A 636 -2.69 -18.95 22.96
CA ARG A 636 -3.46 -19.78 23.90
C ARG A 636 -4.35 -18.95 24.82
N PHE A 637 -4.03 -17.70 25.07
CA PHE A 637 -4.77 -16.81 25.95
C PHE A 637 -5.98 -16.13 25.32
N VAL A 638 -6.19 -16.29 24.01
CA VAL A 638 -7.34 -15.70 23.30
C VAL A 638 -8.67 -16.08 23.92
N SER A 639 -8.83 -17.36 24.29
CA SER A 639 -10.06 -17.84 24.95
C SER A 639 -10.25 -17.22 26.32
N ALA A 640 -9.18 -17.03 27.10
CA ALA A 640 -9.22 -16.38 28.40
C ALA A 640 -9.60 -14.90 28.28
N VAL A 641 -9.03 -14.19 27.30
CA VAL A 641 -9.40 -12.80 27.02
C VAL A 641 -10.86 -12.69 26.64
N ARG A 642 -11.35 -13.57 25.74
CA ARG A 642 -12.76 -13.60 25.32
C ARG A 642 -13.69 -13.86 26.51
N LEU A 643 -13.34 -14.79 27.40
CA LEU A 643 -14.11 -15.08 28.59
C LEU A 643 -14.15 -13.89 29.55
N ALA A 644 -12.99 -13.28 29.85
CA ALA A 644 -12.89 -12.12 30.72
C ALA A 644 -13.69 -10.92 30.21
N VAL A 645 -13.70 -10.69 28.90
CA VAL A 645 -14.55 -9.65 28.26
C VAL A 645 -16.01 -9.98 28.40
N ARG A 646 -16.43 -11.22 28.07
CA ARG A 646 -17.83 -11.68 28.16
C ARG A 646 -18.40 -11.63 29.58
N GLU A 647 -17.59 -11.88 30.59
CA GLU A 647 -18.01 -11.78 32.00
C GLU A 647 -18.28 -10.32 32.43
N LEU A 648 -17.66 -9.35 31.78
CA LEU A 648 -17.92 -7.93 32.02
C LEU A 648 -19.06 -7.41 31.16
N ASP A 649 -19.11 -7.81 29.90
CA ASP A 649 -20.16 -7.48 28.95
C ASP A 649 -20.30 -8.60 27.89
N LYS A 650 -21.42 -9.32 27.94
CA LYS A 650 -21.70 -10.48 27.08
C LYS A 650 -21.81 -10.13 25.60
N ASP A 651 -22.16 -8.89 25.28
CA ASP A 651 -22.36 -8.41 23.93
C ASP A 651 -21.11 -7.68 23.37
N GLN A 652 -20.03 -7.66 24.15
CA GLN A 652 -18.77 -7.04 23.74
C GLN A 652 -17.88 -8.04 23.01
N PRO A 653 -17.63 -7.88 21.69
CA PRO A 653 -16.68 -8.71 20.96
C PRO A 653 -15.24 -8.24 21.20
N ILE A 654 -14.31 -9.15 20.96
CA ILE A 654 -12.89 -8.83 20.79
C ILE A 654 -12.55 -8.80 19.30
N ALA A 655 -11.57 -8.00 18.95
CA ALA A 655 -11.18 -7.80 17.55
C ALA A 655 -9.66 -7.71 17.36
N LEU A 656 -9.19 -7.78 16.13
CA LEU A 656 -7.77 -7.69 15.76
C LEU A 656 -6.89 -8.54 16.68
N VAL A 657 -7.30 -9.80 16.86
CA VAL A 657 -6.57 -10.77 17.67
C VAL A 657 -5.36 -11.23 16.88
N GLN A 658 -4.17 -10.84 17.34
CA GLN A 658 -2.92 -11.19 16.68
C GLN A 658 -1.76 -11.14 17.69
N THR A 659 -0.66 -11.77 17.36
CA THR A 659 0.57 -11.57 18.11
C THR A 659 1.20 -10.22 17.75
N LEU A 660 1.96 -9.62 18.65
CA LEU A 660 2.68 -8.38 18.36
C LEU A 660 3.78 -8.61 17.30
N GLU A 661 4.31 -9.83 17.20
CA GLU A 661 5.25 -10.25 16.15
C GLU A 661 4.58 -10.23 14.77
N GLU A 662 3.34 -10.73 14.65
CA GLU A 662 2.55 -10.65 13.41
C GLU A 662 2.27 -9.18 13.02
N HIS A 663 1.93 -8.35 14.01
CA HIS A 663 1.72 -6.92 13.78
C HIS A 663 2.99 -6.21 13.25
N VAL A 664 4.15 -6.48 13.87
CA VAL A 664 5.45 -5.97 13.37
C VAL A 664 5.75 -6.51 11.98
N SER A 665 5.49 -7.81 11.72
CA SER A 665 5.71 -8.42 10.40
C SER A 665 4.82 -7.81 9.32
N ALA A 666 3.58 -7.46 9.66
CA ALA A 666 2.66 -6.77 8.73
C ALA A 666 3.18 -5.38 8.35
N SER A 667 3.79 -4.64 9.29
CA SER A 667 4.33 -3.30 9.01
C SER A 667 5.50 -3.28 8.02
N ILE A 668 6.21 -4.40 7.86
CA ILE A 668 7.35 -4.55 6.92
C ILE A 668 7.00 -5.34 5.66
N LEU A 669 5.72 -5.68 5.46
CA LEU A 669 5.29 -6.51 4.32
C LEU A 669 5.65 -5.88 2.98
N GLN A 670 5.40 -4.58 2.81
CA GLN A 670 5.69 -3.87 1.56
C GLN A 670 7.20 -3.86 1.22
N PRO A 671 8.12 -3.44 2.11
CA PRO A 671 9.57 -3.55 1.86
C PRO A 671 10.04 -4.99 1.60
N ARG A 672 9.47 -5.96 2.32
CA ARG A 672 9.78 -7.38 2.13
C ARG A 672 9.40 -7.88 0.74
N LEU A 673 8.19 -7.58 0.27
CA LEU A 673 7.71 -7.97 -1.06
C LEU A 673 8.58 -7.36 -2.17
N ILE A 674 8.86 -6.04 -2.09
CA ILE A 674 9.70 -5.35 -3.08
C ILE A 674 11.11 -5.97 -3.13
N THR A 675 11.73 -6.19 -1.97
CA THR A 675 13.08 -6.77 -1.88
C THR A 675 13.12 -8.19 -2.44
N THR A 676 12.11 -9.01 -2.11
CA THR A 676 12.00 -10.39 -2.61
C THR A 676 11.83 -10.43 -4.12
N LEU A 677 10.93 -9.61 -4.68
CA LEU A 677 10.71 -9.54 -6.12
C LEU A 677 11.95 -9.05 -6.87
N LEU A 678 12.60 -7.99 -6.38
CA LEU A 678 13.87 -7.52 -6.97
C LEU A 678 14.97 -8.56 -6.89
N GLY A 679 15.07 -9.33 -5.80
CA GLY A 679 15.97 -10.45 -5.66
C GLY A 679 15.72 -11.55 -6.70
N ILE A 680 14.45 -11.92 -6.92
CA ILE A 680 14.05 -12.87 -7.96
C ILE A 680 14.43 -12.35 -9.36
N PHE A 681 14.17 -11.07 -9.65
CA PHE A 681 14.50 -10.47 -10.95
C PHE A 681 16.01 -10.40 -11.17
N ALA A 682 16.79 -10.08 -10.15
CA ALA A 682 18.25 -10.09 -10.21
C ALA A 682 18.79 -11.50 -10.43
N GLY A 683 18.23 -12.53 -9.77
CA GLY A 683 18.55 -13.94 -9.99
C GLY A 683 18.23 -14.39 -11.41
N LEU A 684 17.06 -14.03 -11.94
CA LEU A 684 16.68 -14.31 -13.33
C LEU A 684 17.61 -13.61 -14.33
N ALA A 685 17.95 -12.34 -14.07
CA ALA A 685 18.89 -11.59 -14.89
C ALA A 685 20.28 -12.25 -14.92
N LEU A 686 20.78 -12.71 -13.77
CA LEU A 686 22.05 -13.41 -13.65
C LEU A 686 22.03 -14.74 -14.42
N LEU A 687 20.95 -15.51 -14.27
CA LEU A 687 20.76 -16.77 -14.99
C LEU A 687 20.74 -16.53 -16.51
N LEU A 688 19.97 -15.55 -16.97
CA LEU A 688 19.92 -15.18 -18.38
C LEU A 688 21.28 -14.67 -18.86
N ALA A 689 22.03 -13.92 -18.04
CA ALA A 689 23.37 -13.46 -18.37
C ALA A 689 24.34 -14.64 -18.54
N ALA A 690 24.33 -15.60 -17.62
CA ALA A 690 25.17 -16.80 -17.70
C ALA A 690 24.86 -17.61 -18.97
N VAL A 691 23.58 -17.82 -19.30
CA VAL A 691 23.16 -18.52 -20.53
C VAL A 691 23.67 -17.79 -21.78
N GLY A 692 23.56 -16.45 -21.81
CA GLY A 692 24.03 -15.65 -22.95
C GLY A 692 25.55 -15.71 -23.14
N VAL A 693 26.32 -15.59 -22.07
CA VAL A 693 27.78 -15.69 -22.10
C VAL A 693 28.19 -17.12 -22.51
N TYR A 694 27.57 -18.16 -21.93
CA TYR A 694 27.83 -19.55 -22.30
C TYR A 694 27.57 -19.82 -23.79
N ALA A 695 26.45 -19.37 -24.31
CA ALA A 695 26.11 -19.53 -25.73
C ALA A 695 27.14 -18.86 -26.66
N MET A 696 27.63 -17.67 -26.27
CA MET A 696 28.67 -16.94 -27.01
C MET A 696 30.01 -17.68 -26.97
N MET A 697 30.44 -18.16 -25.80
CA MET A 697 31.70 -18.88 -25.64
C MET A 697 31.68 -20.20 -26.41
N SER A 698 30.63 -21.01 -26.28
CA SER A 698 30.46 -22.28 -26.98
C SER A 698 30.54 -22.12 -28.50
N TYR A 699 29.89 -21.05 -29.03
CA TYR A 699 29.98 -20.75 -30.45
C TYR A 699 31.41 -20.35 -30.90
N THR A 700 32.10 -19.55 -30.07
CA THR A 700 33.47 -19.08 -30.38
C THR A 700 34.45 -20.22 -30.38
N ILE A 701 34.33 -21.15 -29.45
CA ILE A 701 35.16 -22.37 -29.35
C ILE A 701 34.88 -23.30 -30.56
N ALA A 702 33.60 -23.56 -30.87
CA ALA A 702 33.25 -24.43 -32.01
C ALA A 702 33.76 -23.88 -33.36
N ARG A 703 33.99 -22.60 -33.50
CA ARG A 703 34.57 -21.97 -34.67
C ARG A 703 36.11 -22.10 -34.71
N ARG A 704 36.78 -22.07 -33.54
CA ARG A 704 38.24 -22.20 -33.42
C ARG A 704 38.73 -23.66 -33.37
N THR A 705 37.87 -24.64 -33.19
CA THR A 705 38.25 -26.05 -33.22
C THR A 705 38.80 -26.46 -34.58
N GLY A 706 38.32 -25.83 -35.69
CA GLY A 706 38.92 -25.99 -37.02
C GLY A 706 40.35 -25.40 -37.14
N GLU A 707 40.67 -24.34 -36.38
CA GLU A 707 42.00 -23.73 -36.34
C GLU A 707 42.94 -24.46 -35.37
N ILE A 708 42.41 -25.00 -34.29
CA ILE A 708 43.18 -25.76 -33.27
C ILE A 708 43.51 -27.16 -33.75
N GLY A 709 42.67 -27.77 -34.61
CA GLY A 709 42.93 -29.08 -35.20
C GLY A 709 43.96 -29.09 -36.36
N ILE A 710 44.37 -27.89 -36.82
CA ILE A 710 45.40 -27.74 -37.86
C ILE A 710 46.79 -27.41 -37.27
N ARG A 711 46.84 -26.97 -35.98
CA ARG A 711 48.07 -26.88 -35.20
C ARG A 711 48.33 -28.13 -34.37
#